data_98f983ca3a2e50cbe4edace34b598a13
#
_entry.id   98f983ca3a2e50cbe4edace34b598a13
#
_cell.length_a   1.000
_cell.length_b   1.000
_cell.length_c   1.000
_cell.angle_alpha   90.00
_cell.angle_beta   90.00
_cell.angle_gamma   90.00
#
_symmetry.space_group_name_H-M   'P 1'
#
loop_
_entity.id
_entity.type
_entity.pdbx_description
1 polymer ?
#
loop_
_entity_poly.entity_id
_entity_poly.type
_entity_poly.pdbx_seq_one_letter_code
_entity_poly.pdbx_strand_id
1 'polypeptide(L)'
;MSQTKGRVTIPTNLDVVPETIELMKRWGADAIRDCDGTEFPEELTKTGAKIYATYYTTRKDNEWAKANPDEVQQCYVMTAFYTAVDKELSIPLMKGISDELMMVNTRDDIKRWWEVIDRSTGEIVPTTNWNYQEETGCVVICDAVPFHEYTVSFLAYIIWDPVHMYNAVTNEWKDFEHQITFDVRQPKTHKYSLERLRKYCEEHPYVNVIRYTTFFHQFTLMFDELKREKYVDWYGYSASVSPYILEQFEKEVGYPFRPEYIIDQGYYNNQYRVPSKEFKDFQAFQRREVAKLAKEMVDITHECGKEAMMFLGDHWIGTEPFMEEFATIGLDAVVGSVGNGSTLRLISDIKGVKYTEGRFLPYFFPDTFHENGDPVKEAKENWITARRAILRKPIDRIGYGGYLKLTLDFPEFLQYVEDVCNEFRELYENAKGTTPYCVKKVAVLNSWGKIRSWGCHMVHHALYQKQNYSYAGIIEALSGAPFDVCFISFDDILQNPHILKDIDVIINVGDGDTAHTGGSIWENPKISSAIREFVYNGGGFIGVGEPSGHQFQGHFLQLADLIGVEKETGFTLNYDKYNWEEHHDHFILADTTKPVDFGEGKKSMYAYAGTEILVQREKEVQMAVNEFGKGRSVYISGLPYSFENSRILYRSILWSAHGEAVLNQWFSTNFNVEVHAYVKNGKFCVVNNTYEPQKTTIYRGDGSSFELEMAPNEIKWYMI
;
A
#
# COMPACT_ATOMS: atom_id res chain seq x y z
N MET A 1 14.50 -36.03 0.04
CA MET A 1 14.64 -35.02 1.12
C MET A 1 13.58 -35.33 2.16
N SER A 2 13.87 -35.31 3.46
CA SER A 2 12.85 -35.45 4.49
C SER A 2 11.90 -34.27 4.37
N GLN A 3 10.62 -34.51 4.22
CA GLN A 3 9.60 -33.46 4.20
C GLN A 3 9.70 -32.66 5.51
N THR A 4 10.18 -31.44 5.42
CA THR A 4 10.11 -30.48 6.53
C THR A 4 8.64 -30.11 6.75
N LYS A 5 8.24 -29.83 7.98
CA LYS A 5 6.84 -29.52 8.34
C LYS A 5 6.76 -28.21 9.09
N GLY A 6 5.59 -27.60 9.07
CA GLY A 6 5.27 -26.39 9.79
C GLY A 6 5.43 -25.10 8.96
N ARG A 7 5.06 -23.98 9.57
CA ARG A 7 5.11 -22.62 8.99
C ARG A 7 4.24 -22.41 7.77
N VAL A 8 3.26 -23.25 7.54
CA VAL A 8 2.36 -23.19 6.39
C VAL A 8 0.91 -23.25 6.85
N THR A 9 0.11 -22.33 6.36
CA THR A 9 -1.34 -22.27 6.59
C THR A 9 -2.09 -22.63 5.31
N ILE A 10 -3.01 -23.58 5.40
CA ILE A 10 -3.88 -24.00 4.29
C ILE A 10 -5.30 -23.47 4.47
N PRO A 11 -5.94 -22.96 3.40
CA PRO A 11 -7.37 -22.61 3.45
C PRO A 11 -8.25 -23.86 3.39
N THR A 12 -9.47 -23.73 3.89
CA THR A 12 -10.49 -24.77 3.79
C THR A 12 -11.90 -24.21 3.62
N ASN A 13 -12.75 -25.02 3.01
CA ASN A 13 -14.20 -24.83 2.91
C ASN A 13 -14.88 -26.18 3.19
N LEU A 14 -16.17 -26.18 3.48
CA LEU A 14 -16.93 -27.41 3.80
C LEU A 14 -16.95 -28.43 2.66
N ASP A 15 -16.84 -27.98 1.43
CA ASP A 15 -16.92 -28.81 0.22
C ASP A 15 -15.57 -29.41 -0.24
N VAL A 16 -14.47 -29.16 0.49
CA VAL A 16 -13.10 -29.62 0.14
C VAL A 16 -12.32 -30.16 1.34
N VAL A 17 -13.01 -30.71 2.33
CA VAL A 17 -12.39 -31.22 3.57
C VAL A 17 -11.40 -32.38 3.32
N PRO A 18 -11.72 -33.41 2.52
CA PRO A 18 -10.77 -34.47 2.19
C PRO A 18 -9.50 -33.95 1.51
N GLU A 19 -9.65 -33.07 0.54
CA GLU A 19 -8.55 -32.46 -0.22
C GLU A 19 -7.70 -31.56 0.69
N THR A 20 -8.33 -30.82 1.60
CA THR A 20 -7.62 -30.03 2.62
C THR A 20 -6.71 -30.94 3.47
N ILE A 21 -7.19 -32.08 3.95
CA ILE A 21 -6.40 -33.03 4.76
C ILE A 21 -5.25 -33.64 3.95
N GLU A 22 -5.47 -33.98 2.70
CA GLU A 22 -4.43 -34.50 1.80
C GLU A 22 -3.35 -33.45 1.53
N LEU A 23 -3.72 -32.25 1.10
CA LEU A 23 -2.80 -31.18 0.79
C LEU A 23 -2.09 -30.64 2.03
N MET A 24 -2.74 -30.63 3.18
CA MET A 24 -2.09 -30.33 4.46
C MET A 24 -0.87 -31.22 4.70
N LYS A 25 -1.00 -32.52 4.41
CA LYS A 25 0.11 -33.47 4.55
C LYS A 25 1.19 -33.23 3.50
N ARG A 26 0.82 -33.01 2.24
CA ARG A 26 1.75 -32.74 1.13
C ARG A 26 2.54 -31.46 1.35
N TRP A 27 1.88 -30.36 1.67
CA TRP A 27 2.52 -29.05 1.88
C TRP A 27 3.20 -28.95 3.24
N GLY A 28 3.01 -29.92 4.14
CA GLY A 28 3.52 -29.89 5.51
C GLY A 28 2.89 -28.76 6.34
N ALA A 29 1.63 -28.43 6.08
CA ALA A 29 0.92 -27.38 6.78
C ALA A 29 0.65 -27.76 8.24
N ASP A 30 0.77 -26.80 9.15
CA ASP A 30 0.54 -26.93 10.59
C ASP A 30 -0.57 -26.01 11.10
N ALA A 31 -1.20 -25.24 10.20
CA ALA A 31 -2.38 -24.44 10.49
C ALA A 31 -3.41 -24.53 9.35
N ILE A 32 -4.68 -24.44 9.72
CA ILE A 32 -5.83 -24.43 8.82
C ILE A 32 -6.61 -23.16 9.09
N ARG A 33 -6.97 -22.43 8.03
CA ARG A 33 -7.87 -21.28 8.12
C ARG A 33 -9.19 -21.55 7.38
N ASP A 34 -10.28 -21.02 7.89
CA ASP A 34 -11.52 -20.97 7.15
C ASP A 34 -11.48 -19.93 6.02
N CYS A 35 -12.34 -20.12 5.03
CA CYS A 35 -12.68 -19.11 4.06
C CYS A 35 -14.04 -18.50 4.46
N ASP A 36 -14.07 -17.17 4.55
CA ASP A 36 -15.30 -16.37 4.73
C ASP A 36 -16.14 -16.68 5.98
N GLY A 37 -15.51 -17.15 7.06
CA GLY A 37 -16.17 -17.45 8.33
C GLY A 37 -17.02 -18.70 8.27
N THR A 38 -16.59 -19.71 7.54
CA THR A 38 -17.19 -21.04 7.47
C THR A 38 -16.92 -21.81 8.76
N GLU A 39 -17.90 -22.59 9.24
CA GLU A 39 -17.70 -23.50 10.37
C GLU A 39 -16.69 -24.60 10.03
N PHE A 40 -15.88 -24.98 11.02
CA PHE A 40 -14.94 -26.09 10.87
C PHE A 40 -15.60 -27.42 11.16
N PRO A 41 -15.59 -28.36 10.23
CA PRO A 41 -16.06 -29.73 10.51
C PRO A 41 -15.12 -30.45 11.48
N GLU A 42 -15.70 -31.40 12.22
CA GLU A 42 -15.00 -32.13 13.29
C GLU A 42 -13.71 -32.82 12.80
N GLU A 43 -13.70 -33.30 11.57
CA GLU A 43 -12.56 -33.97 10.94
C GLU A 43 -11.32 -33.06 10.93
N LEU A 44 -11.50 -31.76 10.64
CA LEU A 44 -10.41 -30.78 10.60
C LEU A 44 -9.93 -30.41 12.01
N THR A 45 -10.83 -30.34 13.00
CA THR A 45 -10.44 -30.02 14.38
C THR A 45 -9.63 -31.15 15.02
N LYS A 46 -9.74 -32.38 14.52
CA LYS A 46 -8.99 -33.57 14.98
C LYS A 46 -7.60 -33.72 14.32
N THR A 47 -7.26 -32.92 13.34
CA THR A 47 -5.95 -33.03 12.66
C THR A 47 -4.76 -32.65 13.52
N GLY A 48 -4.97 -31.93 14.62
CA GLY A 48 -3.93 -31.38 15.48
C GLY A 48 -3.29 -30.10 14.90
N ALA A 49 -3.77 -29.58 13.76
CA ALA A 49 -3.36 -28.30 13.21
C ALA A 49 -3.94 -27.15 14.04
N LYS A 50 -3.24 -26.02 14.03
CA LYS A 50 -3.72 -24.78 14.61
C LYS A 50 -4.89 -24.24 13.78
N ILE A 51 -6.00 -23.95 14.41
CA ILE A 51 -7.23 -23.49 13.73
C ILE A 51 -7.33 -21.98 13.80
N TYR A 52 -7.39 -21.34 12.63
CA TYR A 52 -7.59 -19.91 12.46
C TYR A 52 -9.01 -19.64 11.99
N ALA A 53 -9.81 -18.99 12.80
CA ALA A 53 -11.17 -18.61 12.43
C ALA A 53 -11.23 -17.16 11.98
N THR A 54 -11.82 -16.91 10.81
CA THR A 54 -12.11 -15.58 10.31
C THR A 54 -13.25 -14.98 11.10
N TYR A 55 -13.00 -13.80 11.70
CA TYR A 55 -13.98 -13.09 12.48
C TYR A 55 -14.26 -11.71 11.87
N TYR A 56 -15.54 -11.44 11.62
CA TYR A 56 -16.01 -10.16 11.10
C TYR A 56 -16.57 -9.31 12.25
N THR A 57 -15.90 -8.20 12.54
CA THR A 57 -16.31 -7.29 13.62
C THR A 57 -17.50 -6.44 13.25
N THR A 58 -17.65 -6.08 11.99
CA THR A 58 -18.58 -5.05 11.50
C THR A 58 -19.78 -5.59 10.71
N ARG A 59 -19.89 -6.89 10.52
CA ARG A 59 -20.94 -7.52 9.70
C ARG A 59 -21.28 -8.94 10.16
N LYS A 60 -22.14 -9.64 9.42
CA LYS A 60 -22.68 -10.99 9.71
C LYS A 60 -23.61 -11.00 10.93
N ASP A 61 -24.32 -9.89 11.13
CA ASP A 61 -25.45 -9.81 12.06
C ASP A 61 -26.44 -8.73 11.58
N ASN A 62 -27.24 -9.09 10.57
CA ASN A 62 -28.23 -8.18 10.01
C ASN A 62 -29.36 -7.87 10.99
N GLU A 63 -29.67 -8.75 11.93
CA GLU A 63 -30.71 -8.52 12.94
C GLU A 63 -30.30 -7.37 13.87
N TRP A 64 -29.03 -7.33 14.29
CA TRP A 64 -28.48 -6.21 15.05
C TRP A 64 -28.52 -4.92 14.25
N ALA A 65 -28.06 -4.93 13.00
CA ALA A 65 -28.04 -3.76 12.14
C ALA A 65 -29.44 -3.19 11.89
N LYS A 66 -30.43 -4.05 11.62
CA LYS A 66 -31.84 -3.67 11.42
C LYS A 66 -32.50 -3.11 12.70
N ALA A 67 -32.09 -3.65 13.87
CA ALA A 67 -32.57 -3.18 15.17
C ALA A 67 -31.91 -1.85 15.61
N ASN A 68 -30.74 -1.50 15.07
CA ASN A 68 -29.97 -0.30 15.41
C ASN A 68 -29.56 0.48 14.13
N PRO A 69 -30.53 0.94 13.34
CA PRO A 69 -30.25 1.54 12.04
C PRO A 69 -29.52 2.90 12.11
N ASP A 70 -29.47 3.51 13.28
CA ASP A 70 -28.70 4.71 13.61
C ASP A 70 -27.21 4.41 13.83
N GLU A 71 -26.86 3.14 14.08
CA GLU A 71 -25.46 2.70 14.30
C GLU A 71 -24.89 1.90 13.11
N VAL A 72 -25.56 1.90 11.96
CA VAL A 72 -25.03 1.41 10.69
C VAL A 72 -23.87 2.31 10.23
N GLN A 73 -22.88 1.73 9.58
CA GLN A 73 -21.74 2.49 9.05
C GLN A 73 -22.18 3.58 8.07
N GLN A 74 -21.49 4.72 8.13
CA GLN A 74 -21.77 5.87 7.28
C GLN A 74 -20.50 6.35 6.57
N CYS A 75 -20.72 6.98 5.44
CA CYS A 75 -19.67 7.72 4.73
C CYS A 75 -20.18 9.07 4.25
N TYR A 76 -19.25 9.99 3.98
CA TYR A 76 -19.55 11.18 3.21
C TYR A 76 -19.60 10.87 1.73
N VAL A 77 -20.61 11.44 1.08
CA VAL A 77 -20.80 11.34 -0.38
C VAL A 77 -20.93 12.74 -0.94
N MET A 78 -20.33 12.99 -2.09
CA MET A 78 -20.48 14.23 -2.84
C MET A 78 -21.27 13.99 -4.12
N THR A 79 -22.20 14.87 -4.43
CA THR A 79 -22.91 14.88 -5.72
C THR A 79 -21.96 15.16 -6.89
N ALA A 80 -22.40 14.93 -8.11
CA ALA A 80 -21.75 15.52 -9.27
C ALA A 80 -21.78 17.06 -9.20
N PHE A 81 -21.03 17.71 -10.07
CA PHE A 81 -21.04 19.17 -10.23
C PHE A 81 -22.30 19.57 -11.02
N TYR A 82 -23.02 20.56 -10.50
CA TYR A 82 -24.24 21.10 -11.12
C TYR A 82 -24.09 22.59 -11.39
N THR A 83 -24.19 22.99 -12.63
CA THR A 83 -24.16 24.41 -13.02
C THR A 83 -25.53 25.04 -12.83
N ALA A 84 -25.60 26.12 -12.05
CA ALA A 84 -26.79 26.94 -11.93
C ALA A 84 -27.03 27.71 -13.24
N VAL A 85 -28.27 27.75 -13.73
CA VAL A 85 -28.63 28.57 -14.89
C VAL A 85 -29.39 29.83 -14.47
N ASP A 86 -29.97 29.84 -13.26
CA ASP A 86 -30.59 30.97 -12.61
C ASP A 86 -30.38 30.90 -11.09
N LYS A 87 -31.16 31.67 -10.30
CA LYS A 87 -30.98 31.77 -8.85
C LYS A 87 -31.46 30.54 -8.05
N GLU A 88 -32.25 29.68 -8.66
CA GLU A 88 -32.70 28.44 -8.04
C GLU A 88 -32.03 27.25 -8.70
N LEU A 89 -31.40 26.39 -7.89
CA LEU A 89 -30.76 25.17 -8.38
C LEU A 89 -31.18 23.97 -7.53
N SER A 90 -31.74 22.94 -8.18
CA SER A 90 -32.09 21.68 -7.55
C SER A 90 -31.06 20.60 -7.86
N ILE A 91 -30.49 20.00 -6.83
CA ILE A 91 -29.38 18.99 -6.93
C ILE A 91 -29.90 17.67 -6.37
N PRO A 92 -30.09 16.63 -7.20
CA PRO A 92 -30.43 15.29 -6.74
C PRO A 92 -29.27 14.62 -6.05
N LEU A 93 -29.45 14.16 -4.81
CA LEU A 93 -28.35 13.62 -3.98
C LEU A 93 -27.84 12.26 -4.49
N MET A 94 -28.74 11.36 -4.83
CA MET A 94 -28.40 9.95 -5.14
C MET A 94 -28.15 9.68 -6.63
N LYS A 95 -28.20 10.70 -7.49
CA LYS A 95 -27.94 10.49 -8.92
C LYS A 95 -26.49 10.05 -9.16
N GLY A 96 -26.31 8.91 -9.82
CA GLY A 96 -25.02 8.29 -10.04
C GLY A 96 -24.48 7.50 -8.85
N ILE A 97 -25.35 7.14 -7.90
CA ILE A 97 -25.02 6.33 -6.73
C ILE A 97 -26.06 5.22 -6.59
N SER A 98 -25.63 4.00 -6.33
CA SER A 98 -26.53 2.87 -6.13
C SER A 98 -27.34 3.04 -4.84
N ASP A 99 -28.67 3.03 -4.94
CA ASP A 99 -29.59 3.03 -3.82
C ASP A 99 -29.69 1.68 -3.09
N GLU A 100 -29.20 0.60 -3.72
CA GLU A 100 -29.02 -0.70 -3.04
C GLU A 100 -27.83 -0.67 -2.06
N LEU A 101 -26.82 0.18 -2.32
CA LEU A 101 -25.61 0.28 -1.50
C LEU A 101 -25.77 1.30 -0.38
N MET A 102 -26.41 2.43 -0.67
CA MET A 102 -26.40 3.60 0.21
C MET A 102 -27.79 4.21 0.37
N MET A 103 -28.02 4.77 1.55
CA MET A 103 -29.23 5.52 1.89
C MET A 103 -28.84 6.85 2.54
N VAL A 104 -29.43 7.95 2.07
CA VAL A 104 -29.18 9.29 2.62
C VAL A 104 -29.53 9.32 4.12
N ASN A 105 -28.63 9.84 4.94
CA ASN A 105 -28.89 10.05 6.36
C ASN A 105 -29.64 11.37 6.58
N THR A 106 -30.95 11.26 6.83
CA THR A 106 -31.83 12.38 7.20
C THR A 106 -32.27 12.33 8.66
N ARG A 107 -31.72 11.39 9.46
CA ARG A 107 -32.08 11.23 10.88
C ARG A 107 -31.36 12.22 11.78
N ASP A 108 -30.15 12.61 11.36
CA ASP A 108 -29.31 13.57 12.07
C ASP A 108 -29.50 14.98 11.53
N ASP A 109 -28.95 15.97 12.21
CA ASP A 109 -29.04 17.38 11.81
C ASP A 109 -28.30 17.63 10.48
N ILE A 110 -29.04 17.63 9.37
CA ILE A 110 -28.53 17.84 8.03
C ILE A 110 -27.86 19.23 7.86
N LYS A 111 -28.30 20.25 8.62
CA LYS A 111 -27.71 21.58 8.56
C LYS A 111 -26.34 21.66 9.24
N ARG A 112 -26.08 20.75 10.16
CA ARG A 112 -24.77 20.62 10.83
C ARG A 112 -23.81 19.74 10.04
N TRP A 113 -24.29 18.64 9.48
CA TRP A 113 -23.44 17.59 8.96
C TRP A 113 -23.32 17.58 7.43
N TRP A 114 -24.16 18.32 6.70
CA TRP A 114 -24.04 18.45 5.26
C TRP A 114 -23.42 19.81 4.89
N GLU A 115 -22.78 19.87 3.74
CA GLU A 115 -22.16 21.08 3.24
C GLU A 115 -22.48 21.28 1.76
N VAL A 116 -22.92 22.48 1.41
CA VAL A 116 -23.11 22.91 0.02
C VAL A 116 -22.00 23.89 -0.32
N ILE A 117 -21.29 23.63 -1.40
CA ILE A 117 -20.15 24.45 -1.82
C ILE A 117 -20.39 24.99 -3.23
N ASP A 118 -20.19 26.28 -3.40
CA ASP A 118 -19.97 26.91 -4.70
C ASP A 118 -18.54 26.59 -5.16
N ARG A 119 -18.41 25.63 -6.09
CA ARG A 119 -17.11 25.15 -6.57
C ARG A 119 -16.40 26.16 -7.49
N SER A 120 -17.11 27.18 -8.00
CA SER A 120 -16.50 28.25 -8.77
C SER A 120 -15.70 29.22 -7.89
N THR A 121 -16.08 29.37 -6.62
CA THR A 121 -15.40 30.25 -5.66
C THR A 121 -14.68 29.48 -4.54
N GLY A 122 -15.11 28.25 -4.25
CA GLY A 122 -14.70 27.47 -3.07
C GLY A 122 -15.43 27.86 -1.78
N GLU A 123 -16.42 28.76 -1.84
CA GLU A 123 -17.15 29.25 -0.68
C GLU A 123 -18.28 28.30 -0.28
N ILE A 124 -18.52 28.22 1.04
CA ILE A 124 -19.65 27.45 1.60
C ILE A 124 -20.92 28.26 1.41
N VAL A 125 -21.94 27.66 0.82
CA VAL A 125 -23.26 28.25 0.74
C VAL A 125 -23.91 28.25 2.14
N PRO A 126 -24.32 29.42 2.67
CA PRO A 126 -24.92 29.49 3.99
C PRO A 126 -26.12 28.54 4.14
N THR A 127 -26.23 27.90 5.31
CA THR A 127 -27.30 26.91 5.59
C THR A 127 -28.73 27.47 5.45
N THR A 128 -28.88 28.79 5.48
CA THR A 128 -30.16 29.50 5.23
C THR A 128 -30.55 29.54 3.76
N ASN A 129 -29.56 29.35 2.84
CA ASN A 129 -29.75 29.53 1.40
C ASN A 129 -30.00 28.22 0.65
N TRP A 130 -30.13 27.11 1.37
CA TRP A 130 -30.48 25.82 0.77
C TRP A 130 -31.41 25.01 1.70
N ASN A 131 -32.20 24.11 1.10
CA ASN A 131 -33.09 23.20 1.83
C ASN A 131 -33.09 21.82 1.16
N TYR A 132 -33.20 20.78 1.97
CA TYR A 132 -33.45 19.43 1.48
C TYR A 132 -34.92 19.19 1.33
N GLN A 133 -35.32 18.64 0.20
CA GLN A 133 -36.68 18.24 -0.12
C GLN A 133 -36.75 16.71 -0.13
N GLU A 134 -37.34 16.14 0.91
CA GLU A 134 -37.41 14.68 1.09
C GLU A 134 -38.19 14.00 -0.04
N GLU A 135 -39.30 14.62 -0.51
CA GLU A 135 -40.15 14.08 -1.57
C GLU A 135 -39.39 13.87 -2.91
N THR A 136 -38.43 14.73 -3.21
CA THR A 136 -37.67 14.69 -4.46
C THR A 136 -36.27 14.13 -4.27
N GLY A 137 -35.79 13.99 -3.04
CA GLY A 137 -34.40 13.62 -2.71
C GLY A 137 -33.37 14.67 -3.16
N CYS A 138 -33.78 15.93 -3.30
CA CYS A 138 -32.96 17.01 -3.79
C CYS A 138 -32.62 18.03 -2.71
N VAL A 139 -31.43 18.62 -2.82
CA VAL A 139 -31.11 19.88 -2.15
C VAL A 139 -31.39 21.02 -3.12
N VAL A 140 -32.21 21.99 -2.68
CA VAL A 140 -32.54 23.19 -3.46
C VAL A 140 -31.79 24.38 -2.88
N ILE A 141 -30.97 25.02 -3.71
CA ILE A 141 -30.29 26.27 -3.40
C ILE A 141 -31.14 27.42 -3.90
N CYS A 142 -31.50 28.36 -3.02
CA CYS A 142 -32.44 29.42 -3.33
C CYS A 142 -31.82 30.73 -3.84
N ASP A 143 -30.52 30.88 -3.71
CA ASP A 143 -29.77 32.08 -4.12
C ASP A 143 -28.45 31.74 -4.81
N ALA A 144 -28.50 30.78 -5.74
CA ALA A 144 -27.36 30.37 -6.55
C ALA A 144 -26.94 31.51 -7.48
N VAL A 145 -25.63 31.60 -7.72
CA VAL A 145 -25.09 32.53 -8.72
C VAL A 145 -25.14 31.84 -10.09
N PRO A 146 -25.84 32.44 -11.08
CA PRO A 146 -25.93 31.84 -12.41
C PRO A 146 -24.56 31.56 -13.01
N PHE A 147 -24.41 30.38 -13.63
CA PHE A 147 -23.22 29.84 -14.27
C PHE A 147 -22.07 29.48 -13.30
N HIS A 148 -22.31 29.49 -11.98
CA HIS A 148 -21.44 28.83 -11.02
C HIS A 148 -21.79 27.34 -10.90
N GLU A 149 -20.81 26.54 -10.50
CA GLU A 149 -20.97 25.10 -10.23
C GLU A 149 -21.08 24.84 -8.75
N TYR A 150 -22.00 23.94 -8.38
CA TYR A 150 -22.27 23.60 -7.00
C TYR A 150 -22.20 22.09 -6.77
N THR A 151 -21.83 21.72 -5.55
CA THR A 151 -21.90 20.35 -5.05
C THR A 151 -22.53 20.31 -3.67
N VAL A 152 -23.11 19.16 -3.33
CA VAL A 152 -23.57 18.85 -1.99
C VAL A 152 -22.76 17.67 -1.46
N SER A 153 -22.17 17.84 -0.29
CA SER A 153 -21.55 16.77 0.49
C SER A 153 -22.50 16.39 1.63
N PHE A 154 -22.88 15.13 1.70
CA PHE A 154 -23.87 14.63 2.65
C PHE A 154 -23.49 13.29 3.25
N LEU A 155 -24.06 12.95 4.43
CA LEU A 155 -23.89 11.64 5.05
C LEU A 155 -24.85 10.62 4.44
N ALA A 156 -24.35 9.42 4.19
CA ALA A 156 -25.12 8.27 3.76
C ALA A 156 -24.80 7.04 4.60
N TYR A 157 -25.84 6.27 4.96
CA TYR A 157 -25.67 4.94 5.54
C TYR A 157 -25.24 3.94 4.47
N ILE A 158 -24.31 3.06 4.80
CA ILE A 158 -23.88 1.95 3.94
C ILE A 158 -24.77 0.75 4.28
N ILE A 159 -25.81 0.51 3.48
CA ILE A 159 -26.86 -0.51 3.73
C ILE A 159 -26.57 -1.86 3.10
N TRP A 160 -25.53 -1.96 2.30
CA TRP A 160 -24.95 -3.20 1.82
C TRP A 160 -23.43 -3.14 2.00
N ASP A 161 -22.82 -4.13 2.67
CA ASP A 161 -21.36 -4.17 2.80
C ASP A 161 -20.70 -4.08 1.42
N PRO A 162 -19.83 -3.09 1.18
CA PRO A 162 -19.29 -2.84 -0.16
C PRO A 162 -18.47 -4.01 -0.71
N VAL A 163 -17.76 -4.75 0.14
CA VAL A 163 -16.98 -5.93 -0.26
C VAL A 163 -17.90 -7.10 -0.58
N HIS A 164 -18.96 -7.26 0.20
CA HIS A 164 -19.98 -8.27 -0.08
C HIS A 164 -20.72 -7.95 -1.39
N MET A 165 -21.07 -6.71 -1.61
CA MET A 165 -21.65 -6.25 -2.89
C MET A 165 -20.71 -6.51 -4.07
N TYR A 166 -19.43 -6.12 -3.95
CA TYR A 166 -18.43 -6.35 -4.98
C TYR A 166 -18.33 -7.84 -5.36
N ASN A 167 -18.16 -8.70 -4.35
CA ASN A 167 -18.07 -10.15 -4.58
C ASN A 167 -19.36 -10.70 -5.21
N ALA A 168 -20.54 -10.21 -4.79
CA ALA A 168 -21.81 -10.63 -5.34
C ALA A 168 -21.99 -10.23 -6.81
N VAL A 169 -21.60 -9.00 -7.15
CA VAL A 169 -21.67 -8.49 -8.51
C VAL A 169 -20.67 -9.20 -9.44
N THR A 170 -19.42 -9.39 -9.00
CA THR A 170 -18.38 -10.03 -9.81
C THR A 170 -18.57 -11.53 -10.00
N ASN A 171 -19.19 -12.22 -9.03
CA ASN A 171 -19.48 -13.64 -9.12
C ASN A 171 -20.91 -13.96 -9.56
N GLU A 172 -21.68 -12.94 -9.95
CA GLU A 172 -23.10 -13.07 -10.34
C GLU A 172 -23.95 -13.86 -9.33
N TRP A 173 -23.67 -13.71 -8.03
CA TRP A 173 -24.45 -14.38 -6.99
C TRP A 173 -25.89 -13.94 -6.99
N LYS A 174 -26.79 -14.94 -6.89
CA LYS A 174 -28.25 -14.73 -6.84
C LYS A 174 -28.75 -15.30 -5.53
N ASP A 175 -29.86 -14.78 -5.04
CA ASP A 175 -30.62 -15.30 -3.89
C ASP A 175 -29.84 -15.39 -2.57
N PHE A 176 -29.20 -14.31 -2.14
CA PHE A 176 -28.55 -14.19 -0.83
C PHE A 176 -28.95 -12.87 -0.15
N GLU A 177 -28.88 -12.87 1.19
CA GLU A 177 -29.16 -11.68 1.98
C GLU A 177 -28.00 -10.68 1.92
N HIS A 178 -28.30 -9.41 1.63
CA HIS A 178 -27.31 -8.34 1.68
C HIS A 178 -26.78 -8.16 3.10
N GLN A 179 -25.45 -8.21 3.28
CA GLN A 179 -24.85 -7.99 4.57
C GLN A 179 -24.79 -6.48 4.87
N ILE A 180 -25.33 -6.07 6.00
CA ILE A 180 -25.32 -4.69 6.45
C ILE A 180 -24.14 -4.48 7.38
N THR A 181 -23.40 -3.39 7.19
CA THR A 181 -22.28 -3.03 8.06
C THR A 181 -22.76 -2.17 9.22
N PHE A 182 -22.25 -2.42 10.43
CA PHE A 182 -22.51 -1.60 11.61
C PHE A 182 -21.19 -0.99 12.14
N ASP A 183 -21.29 0.20 12.75
CA ASP A 183 -20.15 0.94 13.25
C ASP A 183 -19.89 0.59 14.72
N VAL A 184 -18.89 -0.25 14.95
CA VAL A 184 -18.50 -0.70 16.30
C VAL A 184 -17.87 0.40 17.17
N ARG A 185 -17.69 1.60 16.66
CA ARG A 185 -17.29 2.77 17.45
C ARG A 185 -18.48 3.47 18.11
N GLN A 186 -19.69 3.19 17.67
CA GLN A 186 -20.92 3.64 18.30
C GLN A 186 -21.12 2.91 19.64
N PRO A 187 -21.57 3.61 20.70
CA PRO A 187 -21.56 3.06 22.06
C PRO A 187 -22.33 1.76 22.26
N LYS A 188 -23.53 1.61 21.67
CA LYS A 188 -24.34 0.38 21.78
C LYS A 188 -23.67 -0.76 21.02
N THR A 189 -23.29 -0.50 19.76
CA THR A 189 -22.65 -1.49 18.89
C THR A 189 -21.27 -1.90 19.41
N HIS A 190 -20.51 -0.98 20.02
CA HIS A 190 -19.25 -1.31 20.66
C HIS A 190 -19.46 -2.35 21.77
N LYS A 191 -20.35 -2.06 22.71
CA LYS A 191 -20.66 -3.01 23.80
C LYS A 191 -21.12 -4.37 23.27
N TYR A 192 -22.05 -4.33 22.32
CA TYR A 192 -22.56 -5.55 21.68
C TYR A 192 -21.43 -6.36 21.01
N SER A 193 -20.53 -5.69 20.27
CA SER A 193 -19.43 -6.35 19.58
C SER A 193 -18.46 -7.06 20.53
N LEU A 194 -18.19 -6.48 21.70
CA LEU A 194 -17.37 -7.11 22.73
C LEU A 194 -18.07 -8.36 23.34
N GLU A 195 -19.38 -8.25 23.64
CA GLU A 195 -20.18 -9.38 24.14
C GLU A 195 -20.28 -10.50 23.09
N ARG A 196 -20.52 -10.14 21.82
CA ARG A 196 -20.57 -11.09 20.70
C ARG A 196 -19.24 -11.83 20.49
N LEU A 197 -18.12 -11.10 20.57
CA LEU A 197 -16.78 -11.70 20.45
C LEU A 197 -16.53 -12.71 21.58
N ARG A 198 -16.83 -12.34 22.84
CA ARG A 198 -16.67 -13.22 24.00
C ARG A 198 -17.48 -14.50 23.81
N LYS A 199 -18.76 -14.36 23.48
CA LYS A 199 -19.66 -15.49 23.20
C LYS A 199 -19.10 -16.37 22.09
N TYR A 200 -18.65 -15.79 20.98
CA TYR A 200 -18.02 -16.55 19.89
C TYR A 200 -16.83 -17.35 20.35
N CYS A 201 -15.93 -16.74 21.14
CA CYS A 201 -14.75 -17.44 21.66
C CYS A 201 -15.11 -18.63 22.58
N GLU A 202 -16.15 -18.49 23.40
CA GLU A 202 -16.65 -19.53 24.30
C GLU A 202 -17.34 -20.68 23.55
N GLU A 203 -18.12 -20.36 22.53
CA GLU A 203 -18.83 -21.35 21.70
C GLU A 203 -17.89 -22.12 20.75
N HIS A 204 -16.68 -21.59 20.45
CA HIS A 204 -15.71 -22.22 19.56
C HIS A 204 -14.38 -22.56 20.27
N PRO A 205 -14.39 -23.47 21.25
CA PRO A 205 -13.19 -23.79 22.05
C PRO A 205 -12.05 -24.39 21.21
N TYR A 206 -12.35 -24.97 20.06
CA TYR A 206 -11.37 -25.58 19.15
C TYR A 206 -10.58 -24.53 18.34
N VAL A 207 -11.03 -23.28 18.26
CA VAL A 207 -10.35 -22.20 17.57
C VAL A 207 -9.16 -21.74 18.41
N ASN A 208 -7.98 -21.69 17.80
CA ASN A 208 -6.74 -21.25 18.44
C ASN A 208 -6.45 -19.76 18.18
N VAL A 209 -6.83 -19.26 17.01
CA VAL A 209 -6.54 -17.89 16.55
C VAL A 209 -7.81 -17.25 16.04
N ILE A 210 -8.17 -16.10 16.60
CA ILE A 210 -9.18 -15.22 16.04
C ILE A 210 -8.49 -14.34 15.00
N ARG A 211 -8.83 -14.55 13.74
CA ARG A 211 -8.32 -13.77 12.63
C ARG A 211 -9.30 -12.67 12.27
N TYR A 212 -9.06 -11.48 12.80
CA TYR A 212 -9.85 -10.31 12.47
C TYR A 212 -9.65 -9.96 11.00
N THR A 213 -10.73 -9.93 10.23
CA THR A 213 -10.65 -9.51 8.83
C THR A 213 -10.41 -8.01 8.76
N THR A 214 -10.96 -7.28 9.69
CA THR A 214 -10.73 -5.88 10.01
C THR A 214 -11.15 -5.65 11.43
N PHE A 215 -10.78 -4.49 12.02
CA PHE A 215 -11.33 -4.15 13.31
C PHE A 215 -12.68 -3.42 13.20
N PHE A 216 -12.79 -2.40 12.34
CA PHE A 216 -13.96 -1.52 12.39
C PHE A 216 -14.58 -1.20 11.03
N HIS A 217 -13.82 -1.21 9.97
CA HIS A 217 -14.33 -0.97 8.62
C HIS A 217 -13.39 -1.57 7.59
N GLN A 218 -13.95 -1.81 6.44
CA GLN A 218 -13.23 -2.29 5.28
C GLN A 218 -12.94 -1.12 4.34
N PHE A 219 -12.18 -1.38 3.29
CA PHE A 219 -12.10 -0.42 2.21
C PHE A 219 -13.52 -0.09 1.72
N THR A 220 -13.73 1.16 1.40
CA THR A 220 -15.01 1.65 0.91
C THR A 220 -15.04 1.57 -0.60
N LEU A 221 -16.04 0.89 -1.12
CA LEU A 221 -16.38 0.88 -2.55
C LEU A 221 -17.68 1.63 -2.74
N MET A 222 -17.73 2.51 -3.73
CA MET A 222 -18.93 3.20 -4.12
C MET A 222 -19.33 2.79 -5.53
N PHE A 223 -20.56 2.35 -5.71
CA PHE A 223 -21.09 1.88 -6.98
C PHE A 223 -22.12 2.86 -7.54
N ASP A 224 -22.20 2.96 -8.87
CA ASP A 224 -23.25 3.69 -9.56
C ASP A 224 -24.53 2.84 -9.74
N GLU A 225 -25.56 3.43 -10.35
CA GLU A 225 -26.85 2.76 -10.59
C GLU A 225 -26.74 1.53 -11.50
N LEU A 226 -25.66 1.43 -12.26
CA LEU A 226 -25.35 0.29 -13.13
C LEU A 226 -24.44 -0.75 -12.45
N LYS A 227 -24.23 -0.61 -11.14
CA LYS A 227 -23.34 -1.46 -10.34
C LYS A 227 -21.89 -1.46 -10.83
N ARG A 228 -21.45 -0.33 -11.39
CA ARG A 228 -20.04 -0.11 -11.77
C ARG A 228 -19.34 0.63 -10.63
N GLU A 229 -18.13 0.23 -10.36
CA GLU A 229 -17.29 0.88 -9.36
C GLU A 229 -17.01 2.33 -9.75
N LYS A 230 -17.28 3.25 -8.85
CA LYS A 230 -17.13 4.70 -9.02
C LYS A 230 -15.97 5.26 -8.21
N TYR A 231 -15.75 4.72 -7.03
CA TYR A 231 -14.80 5.23 -6.07
C TYR A 231 -14.36 4.14 -5.10
N VAL A 232 -13.08 4.18 -4.73
CA VAL A 232 -12.48 3.26 -3.73
C VAL A 232 -11.65 4.05 -2.73
N ASP A 233 -11.93 3.86 -1.44
CA ASP A 233 -11.05 4.26 -0.36
C ASP A 233 -10.44 3.03 0.31
N TRP A 234 -9.19 2.73 -0.04
CA TRP A 234 -8.49 1.56 0.45
C TRP A 234 -8.14 1.61 1.94
N TYR A 235 -8.14 2.77 2.55
CA TYR A 235 -7.87 2.93 3.97
C TYR A 235 -9.12 2.98 4.82
N GLY A 236 -10.29 3.06 4.19
CA GLY A 236 -11.57 3.11 4.86
C GLY A 236 -11.86 4.40 5.62
N TYR A 237 -11.08 5.45 5.42
CA TYR A 237 -11.29 6.72 6.15
C TYR A 237 -12.63 7.35 5.84
N SER A 238 -13.11 7.22 4.60
CA SER A 238 -14.41 7.76 4.20
C SER A 238 -15.59 7.02 4.84
N ALA A 239 -15.44 5.75 5.17
CA ALA A 239 -16.43 4.93 5.88
C ALA A 239 -16.28 4.98 7.41
N SER A 240 -15.44 5.86 7.91
CA SER A 240 -15.14 6.01 9.33
C SER A 240 -15.83 7.22 9.93
N VAL A 241 -17.01 7.58 9.45
CA VAL A 241 -17.76 8.77 9.87
C VAL A 241 -19.12 8.41 10.44
N SER A 242 -19.54 9.15 11.44
CA SER A 242 -20.90 9.21 11.97
C SER A 242 -20.98 10.48 12.82
N PRO A 243 -22.14 11.07 13.04
CA PRO A 243 -22.28 12.23 13.94
C PRO A 243 -21.59 12.02 15.28
N TYR A 244 -21.73 10.85 15.88
CA TYR A 244 -21.08 10.52 17.14
C TYR A 244 -19.54 10.64 17.06
N ILE A 245 -18.94 9.99 16.07
CA ILE A 245 -17.47 9.97 15.92
C ILE A 245 -16.92 11.36 15.55
N LEU A 246 -17.66 12.10 14.72
CA LEU A 246 -17.29 13.48 14.35
C LEU A 246 -17.34 14.41 15.57
N GLU A 247 -18.30 14.25 16.48
CA GLU A 247 -18.33 14.98 17.74
C GLU A 247 -17.18 14.62 18.67
N GLN A 248 -16.71 13.35 18.68
CA GLN A 248 -15.53 12.99 19.46
C GLN A 248 -14.26 13.63 18.85
N PHE A 249 -14.15 13.64 17.52
CA PHE A 249 -13.08 14.35 16.81
C PHE A 249 -13.06 15.85 17.19
N GLU A 250 -14.21 16.54 17.08
CA GLU A 250 -14.30 17.97 17.44
C GLU A 250 -13.87 18.26 18.88
N LYS A 251 -14.26 17.39 19.83
CA LYS A 251 -13.85 17.49 21.23
C LYS A 251 -12.34 17.33 21.44
N GLU A 252 -11.73 16.41 20.67
CA GLU A 252 -10.29 16.11 20.82
C GLU A 252 -9.43 17.18 20.14
N VAL A 253 -9.77 17.59 18.92
CA VAL A 253 -8.94 18.52 18.14
C VAL A 253 -9.24 20.00 18.39
N GLY A 254 -10.44 20.32 18.95
CA GLY A 254 -10.81 21.67 19.36
C GLY A 254 -11.36 22.57 18.24
N TYR A 255 -11.72 22.01 17.07
CA TYR A 255 -12.40 22.74 16.00
C TYR A 255 -13.47 21.87 15.31
N PRO A 256 -14.47 22.50 14.64
CA PRO A 256 -15.55 21.78 13.97
C PRO A 256 -15.05 20.94 12.80
N PHE A 257 -15.67 19.76 12.62
CA PHE A 257 -15.43 18.94 11.44
C PHE A 257 -16.20 19.50 10.22
N ARG A 258 -15.58 19.41 9.06
CA ARG A 258 -16.22 19.73 7.78
C ARG A 258 -16.19 18.52 6.85
N PRO A 259 -17.29 18.24 6.13
CA PRO A 259 -17.30 17.21 5.07
C PRO A 259 -16.14 17.32 4.10
N GLU A 260 -15.74 18.54 3.76
CA GLU A 260 -14.67 18.82 2.82
C GLU A 260 -13.31 18.25 3.25
N TYR A 261 -13.08 18.00 4.55
CA TYR A 261 -11.84 17.37 5.03
C TYR A 261 -11.67 15.93 4.50
N ILE A 262 -12.79 15.22 4.22
CA ILE A 262 -12.78 13.90 3.59
C ILE A 262 -13.01 14.02 2.09
N ILE A 263 -13.97 14.83 1.67
CA ILE A 263 -14.39 14.98 0.26
C ILE A 263 -13.26 15.52 -0.61
N ASP A 264 -12.48 16.49 -0.11
CA ASP A 264 -11.34 17.05 -0.82
C ASP A 264 -11.68 17.39 -2.28
N GLN A 265 -12.66 18.25 -2.48
CA GLN A 265 -13.12 18.69 -3.82
C GLN A 265 -13.64 17.56 -4.73
N GLY A 266 -13.94 16.40 -4.17
CA GLY A 266 -14.32 15.19 -4.90
C GLY A 266 -13.17 14.22 -5.18
N TYR A 267 -11.95 14.53 -4.71
CA TYR A 267 -10.80 13.63 -4.82
C TYR A 267 -10.72 12.61 -3.67
N TYR A 268 -11.47 12.79 -2.59
CA TYR A 268 -11.53 11.90 -1.42
C TYR A 268 -10.14 11.55 -0.85
N ASN A 269 -9.23 12.54 -0.82
CA ASN A 269 -7.86 12.34 -0.34
C ASN A 269 -7.18 11.11 -0.93
N ASN A 270 -7.37 10.84 -2.22
CA ASN A 270 -6.74 9.71 -2.88
C ASN A 270 -5.20 9.77 -2.75
N GLN A 271 -4.51 8.72 -3.15
CA GLN A 271 -3.08 8.58 -2.95
C GLN A 271 -2.21 9.69 -3.60
N TYR A 272 -2.74 10.38 -4.62
CA TYR A 272 -2.02 11.46 -5.30
C TYR A 272 -2.20 12.82 -4.62
N ARG A 273 -3.18 12.95 -3.75
CA ARG A 273 -3.47 14.22 -3.08
C ARG A 273 -2.52 14.46 -1.92
N VAL A 274 -1.96 15.66 -1.88
CA VAL A 274 -1.25 16.14 -0.69
C VAL A 274 -2.27 16.30 0.43
N PRO A 275 -2.17 15.56 1.54
CA PRO A 275 -3.18 15.61 2.58
C PRO A 275 -3.20 16.96 3.28
N SER A 276 -4.39 17.52 3.50
CA SER A 276 -4.56 18.72 4.31
C SER A 276 -4.20 18.46 5.78
N LYS A 277 -3.97 19.54 6.53
CA LYS A 277 -3.73 19.43 7.99
C LYS A 277 -4.92 18.76 8.68
N GLU A 278 -6.13 19.19 8.33
CA GLU A 278 -7.38 18.70 8.90
C GLU A 278 -7.59 17.21 8.64
N PHE A 279 -7.28 16.75 7.43
CA PHE A 279 -7.32 15.32 7.12
C PHE A 279 -6.25 14.53 7.88
N LYS A 280 -5.03 15.06 8.03
CA LYS A 280 -4.00 14.43 8.88
C LYS A 280 -4.43 14.34 10.34
N ASP A 281 -5.06 15.37 10.89
CA ASP A 281 -5.61 15.37 12.25
C ASP A 281 -6.71 14.31 12.39
N PHE A 282 -7.60 14.19 11.39
CA PHE A 282 -8.64 13.17 11.36
C PHE A 282 -8.07 11.75 11.29
N GLN A 283 -7.05 11.52 10.46
CA GLN A 283 -6.36 10.23 10.42
C GLN A 283 -5.68 9.89 11.77
N ALA A 284 -5.04 10.86 12.40
CA ALA A 284 -4.40 10.66 13.70
C ALA A 284 -5.43 10.33 14.80
N PHE A 285 -6.56 11.02 14.81
CA PHE A 285 -7.69 10.70 15.67
C PHE A 285 -8.20 9.27 15.44
N GLN A 286 -8.45 8.90 14.19
CA GLN A 286 -8.89 7.55 13.82
C GLN A 286 -7.94 6.47 14.30
N ARG A 287 -6.62 6.64 14.10
CA ARG A 287 -5.64 5.66 14.58
C ARG A 287 -5.73 5.42 16.08
N ARG A 288 -5.85 6.50 16.87
CA ARG A 288 -5.96 6.40 18.34
C ARG A 288 -7.23 5.70 18.77
N GLU A 289 -8.37 6.10 18.20
CA GLU A 289 -9.66 5.47 18.54
C GLU A 289 -9.70 3.99 18.13
N VAL A 290 -9.28 3.67 16.91
CA VAL A 290 -9.23 2.27 16.45
C VAL A 290 -8.29 1.43 17.30
N ALA A 291 -7.10 1.93 17.63
CA ALA A 291 -6.15 1.20 18.47
C ALA A 291 -6.69 0.91 19.87
N LYS A 292 -7.37 1.90 20.48
CA LYS A 292 -8.01 1.75 21.79
C LYS A 292 -9.10 0.66 21.78
N LEU A 293 -10.02 0.75 20.85
CA LEU A 293 -11.14 -0.20 20.78
C LEU A 293 -10.69 -1.59 20.32
N ALA A 294 -9.72 -1.67 19.40
CA ALA A 294 -9.13 -2.93 18.98
C ALA A 294 -8.41 -3.65 20.13
N LYS A 295 -7.75 -2.88 21.01
CA LYS A 295 -7.13 -3.44 22.19
C LYS A 295 -8.13 -4.16 23.10
N GLU A 296 -9.31 -3.61 23.31
CA GLU A 296 -10.36 -4.25 24.12
C GLU A 296 -10.78 -5.60 23.52
N MET A 297 -10.89 -5.69 22.20
CA MET A 297 -11.20 -6.96 21.52
C MET A 297 -10.06 -7.98 21.63
N VAL A 298 -8.83 -7.53 21.49
CA VAL A 298 -7.64 -8.39 21.66
C VAL A 298 -7.51 -8.89 23.08
N ASP A 299 -7.77 -8.04 24.08
CA ASP A 299 -7.76 -8.42 25.48
C ASP A 299 -8.80 -9.54 25.77
N ILE A 300 -10.02 -9.41 25.24
CA ILE A 300 -11.05 -10.47 25.33
C ILE A 300 -10.59 -11.77 24.68
N THR A 301 -9.96 -11.69 23.50
CA THR A 301 -9.43 -12.87 22.81
C THR A 301 -8.40 -13.59 23.66
N HIS A 302 -7.49 -12.84 24.29
CA HIS A 302 -6.48 -13.39 25.20
C HIS A 302 -7.09 -13.96 26.48
N GLU A 303 -8.09 -13.31 27.07
CA GLU A 303 -8.82 -13.82 28.22
C GLU A 303 -9.49 -15.18 27.94
N CYS A 304 -9.93 -15.39 26.69
CA CYS A 304 -10.45 -16.67 26.22
C CYS A 304 -9.35 -17.70 25.83
N GLY A 305 -8.09 -17.38 26.07
CA GLY A 305 -6.96 -18.28 25.80
C GLY A 305 -6.62 -18.45 24.32
N LYS A 306 -7.00 -17.48 23.47
CA LYS A 306 -6.78 -17.52 22.02
C LYS A 306 -5.80 -16.44 21.60
N GLU A 307 -5.15 -16.64 20.44
CA GLU A 307 -4.34 -15.60 19.81
C GLU A 307 -5.19 -14.66 18.95
N ALA A 308 -4.77 -13.42 18.86
CA ALA A 308 -5.37 -12.39 18.03
C ALA A 308 -4.48 -12.09 16.81
N MET A 309 -5.03 -12.29 15.61
CA MET A 309 -4.36 -12.02 14.34
C MET A 309 -5.17 -11.03 13.53
N MET A 310 -4.52 -10.03 12.95
CA MET A 310 -5.15 -9.12 12.01
C MET A 310 -4.83 -9.48 10.57
N PHE A 311 -5.86 -9.55 9.72
CA PHE A 311 -5.70 -9.66 8.29
C PHE A 311 -5.59 -8.26 7.65
N LEU A 312 -4.47 -8.00 6.97
CA LEU A 312 -4.19 -6.71 6.37
C LEU A 312 -4.81 -6.53 4.97
N GLY A 313 -5.40 -7.57 4.39
CA GLY A 313 -5.99 -7.51 3.05
C GLY A 313 -4.99 -7.11 1.98
N ASP A 314 -5.48 -6.42 0.97
CA ASP A 314 -4.70 -5.88 -0.14
C ASP A 314 -4.35 -4.41 0.14
N HIS A 315 -3.47 -4.14 1.09
CA HIS A 315 -3.09 -2.83 1.64
C HIS A 315 -4.11 -2.17 2.56
N TRP A 316 -5.19 -2.88 2.87
CA TRP A 316 -6.24 -2.38 3.69
C TRP A 316 -6.11 -2.91 5.12
N ILE A 317 -6.13 -2.03 6.09
CA ILE A 317 -5.67 -2.33 7.44
C ILE A 317 -6.62 -1.88 8.56
N GLY A 318 -7.58 -1.03 8.28
CA GLY A 318 -8.45 -0.47 9.32
C GLY A 318 -7.71 0.36 10.39
N THR A 319 -6.39 0.21 10.45
CA THR A 319 -5.46 1.01 11.27
C THR A 319 -4.08 0.98 10.62
N GLU A 320 -3.21 1.91 10.96
CA GLU A 320 -1.91 2.11 10.31
C GLU A 320 -0.81 1.27 10.96
N PRO A 321 -0.32 0.17 10.35
CA PRO A 321 0.53 -0.82 11.01
C PRO A 321 1.96 -0.33 11.31
N PHE A 322 2.41 0.75 10.67
CA PHE A 322 3.73 1.31 10.87
C PHE A 322 3.77 2.48 11.88
N MET A 323 2.61 2.85 12.43
CA MET A 323 2.48 3.89 13.43
C MET A 323 2.55 3.29 14.84
N GLU A 324 2.89 4.14 15.81
CA GLU A 324 3.13 3.71 17.19
C GLU A 324 1.88 3.14 17.87
N GLU A 325 0.72 3.67 17.52
CA GLU A 325 -0.58 3.23 18.05
C GLU A 325 -0.84 1.76 17.76
N PHE A 326 -0.40 1.25 16.60
CA PHE A 326 -0.61 -0.15 16.22
C PHE A 326 0.00 -1.14 17.22
N ALA A 327 1.20 -0.88 17.71
CA ALA A 327 1.86 -1.74 18.69
C ALA A 327 1.10 -1.82 20.02
N THR A 328 0.30 -0.79 20.36
CA THR A 328 -0.48 -0.76 21.62
C THR A 328 -1.66 -1.71 21.62
N ILE A 329 -2.11 -2.16 20.45
CA ILE A 329 -3.24 -3.10 20.30
C ILE A 329 -2.94 -4.45 20.95
N GLY A 330 -1.68 -4.90 20.89
CA GLY A 330 -1.26 -6.17 21.49
C GLY A 330 -1.57 -7.40 20.65
N LEU A 331 -1.67 -7.26 19.33
CA LEU A 331 -1.86 -8.38 18.41
C LEU A 331 -0.71 -9.40 18.52
N ASP A 332 -1.04 -10.69 18.43
CA ASP A 332 -0.04 -11.75 18.33
C ASP A 332 0.55 -11.84 16.93
N ALA A 333 -0.27 -11.62 15.91
CA ALA A 333 0.16 -11.76 14.53
C ALA A 333 -0.55 -10.82 13.56
N VAL A 334 0.09 -10.63 12.40
CA VAL A 334 -0.52 -10.06 11.21
C VAL A 334 -0.38 -11.00 10.04
N VAL A 335 -1.37 -11.00 9.15
CA VAL A 335 -1.34 -11.74 7.89
C VAL A 335 -1.80 -10.84 6.75
N GLY A 336 -1.17 -10.94 5.60
CA GLY A 336 -1.55 -10.17 4.41
C GLY A 336 -1.25 -10.90 3.11
N SER A 337 -1.78 -10.38 2.01
CA SER A 337 -1.56 -10.92 0.67
C SER A 337 -0.17 -10.55 0.16
N VAL A 338 0.50 -11.51 -0.47
CA VAL A 338 1.84 -11.34 -1.03
C VAL A 338 1.81 -11.62 -2.52
N GLY A 339 1.83 -10.57 -3.33
CA GLY A 339 1.90 -10.65 -4.78
C GLY A 339 3.29 -10.30 -5.34
N ASN A 340 4.13 -9.62 -4.53
CA ASN A 340 5.46 -9.17 -4.91
C ASN A 340 6.32 -8.84 -3.67
N GLY A 341 7.48 -8.27 -3.87
CA GLY A 341 8.41 -7.94 -2.79
C GLY A 341 7.92 -6.78 -1.92
N SER A 342 7.33 -5.75 -2.48
CA SER A 342 6.82 -4.61 -1.70
C SER A 342 5.64 -5.01 -0.81
N THR A 343 4.72 -5.84 -1.29
CA THR A 343 3.62 -6.38 -0.47
C THR A 343 4.12 -7.33 0.63
N LEU A 344 5.19 -8.07 0.38
CA LEU A 344 5.83 -8.85 1.44
C LEU A 344 6.42 -7.93 2.53
N ARG A 345 7.15 -6.89 2.14
CA ARG A 345 7.75 -5.93 3.07
C ARG A 345 6.69 -5.17 3.87
N LEU A 346 5.53 -4.91 3.28
CA LEU A 346 4.37 -4.33 3.98
C LEU A 346 4.00 -5.15 5.23
N ILE A 347 4.24 -6.45 5.21
CA ILE A 347 3.94 -7.36 6.33
C ILE A 347 5.18 -7.55 7.21
N SER A 348 6.31 -7.88 6.61
CA SER A 348 7.51 -8.28 7.33
C SER A 348 8.20 -7.16 8.10
N ASP A 349 7.95 -5.90 7.74
CA ASP A 349 8.50 -4.73 8.44
C ASP A 349 7.63 -4.23 9.60
N ILE A 350 6.44 -4.81 9.80
CA ILE A 350 5.57 -4.49 10.94
C ILE A 350 6.25 -4.91 12.24
N LYS A 351 6.20 -4.02 13.20
CA LYS A 351 6.74 -4.23 14.56
C LYS A 351 5.62 -4.41 15.57
N GLY A 352 5.94 -5.00 16.72
CA GLY A 352 5.00 -5.12 17.83
C GLY A 352 4.07 -6.34 17.75
N VAL A 353 4.34 -7.29 16.85
CA VAL A 353 3.66 -8.60 16.76
C VAL A 353 4.66 -9.73 17.02
N LYS A 354 4.17 -10.89 17.47
CA LYS A 354 5.00 -12.06 17.75
C LYS A 354 5.43 -12.78 16.49
N TYR A 355 4.57 -12.82 15.46
CA TYR A 355 4.88 -13.42 14.16
C TYR A 355 4.09 -12.77 13.02
N THR A 356 4.61 -12.96 11.81
CA THR A 356 4.04 -12.46 10.56
C THR A 356 3.75 -13.61 9.61
N GLU A 357 2.66 -13.52 8.85
CA GLU A 357 2.27 -14.51 7.85
C GLU A 357 1.99 -13.84 6.51
N GLY A 358 2.58 -14.36 5.44
CA GLY A 358 2.27 -13.96 4.07
C GLY A 358 1.34 -14.96 3.40
N ARG A 359 0.21 -14.51 2.90
CA ARG A 359 -0.64 -15.31 2.01
C ARG A 359 -0.05 -15.26 0.61
N PHE A 360 0.60 -16.34 0.23
CA PHE A 360 1.18 -16.47 -1.10
C PHE A 360 0.07 -16.59 -2.15
N LEU A 361 0.16 -15.76 -3.19
CA LEU A 361 -0.75 -15.73 -4.32
C LEU A 361 -0.03 -16.21 -5.57
N PRO A 362 -0.74 -16.82 -6.47
CA PRO A 362 -1.50 -16.09 -7.49
C PRO A 362 -2.89 -15.72 -7.02
N TYR A 363 -3.50 -14.82 -7.78
CA TYR A 363 -4.81 -14.27 -7.49
C TYR A 363 -5.85 -15.40 -7.36
N PHE A 364 -6.80 -15.26 -6.43
CA PHE A 364 -7.65 -16.37 -6.00
C PHE A 364 -9.04 -16.39 -6.62
N PHE A 365 -9.26 -15.56 -7.63
CA PHE A 365 -10.54 -15.50 -8.34
C PHE A 365 -10.53 -16.32 -9.65
N PRO A 366 -11.69 -16.54 -10.27
CA PRO A 366 -11.80 -17.29 -11.53
C PRO A 366 -11.01 -16.71 -12.70
N ASP A 367 -10.53 -15.48 -12.61
CA ASP A 367 -9.67 -14.83 -13.60
C ASP A 367 -8.26 -15.44 -13.68
N THR A 368 -7.80 -16.14 -12.65
CA THR A 368 -6.54 -16.93 -12.69
C THR A 368 -6.80 -18.40 -12.97
N PHE A 369 -7.83 -18.98 -12.32
CA PHE A 369 -8.13 -20.42 -12.38
C PHE A 369 -9.26 -20.73 -13.35
N HIS A 370 -8.97 -20.68 -14.64
CA HIS A 370 -9.89 -21.01 -15.73
C HIS A 370 -9.17 -21.83 -16.82
N GLU A 371 -9.91 -22.43 -17.74
CA GLU A 371 -9.40 -23.36 -18.75
C GLU A 371 -8.20 -22.83 -19.59
N ASN A 372 -8.11 -21.52 -19.80
CA ASN A 372 -7.01 -20.87 -20.53
C ASN A 372 -6.06 -20.08 -19.61
N GLY A 373 -6.19 -20.21 -18.29
CA GLY A 373 -5.33 -19.56 -17.30
C GLY A 373 -4.00 -20.31 -17.13
N ASP A 374 -2.97 -19.59 -16.68
CA ASP A 374 -1.67 -20.16 -16.32
C ASP A 374 -1.28 -19.79 -14.88
N PRO A 375 -1.93 -20.43 -13.88
CA PRO A 375 -1.67 -20.11 -12.48
C PRO A 375 -0.24 -20.44 -12.05
N VAL A 376 0.44 -21.37 -12.72
CA VAL A 376 1.84 -21.72 -12.43
C VAL A 376 2.77 -20.59 -12.83
N LYS A 377 2.57 -20.01 -14.02
CA LYS A 377 3.37 -18.87 -14.49
C LYS A 377 3.22 -17.68 -13.54
N GLU A 378 1.99 -17.33 -13.21
CA GLU A 378 1.70 -16.23 -12.27
C GLU A 378 2.32 -16.47 -10.90
N ALA A 379 2.21 -17.69 -10.35
CA ALA A 379 2.83 -18.06 -9.10
C ALA A 379 4.37 -17.96 -9.14
N LYS A 380 4.99 -18.32 -10.26
CA LYS A 380 6.44 -18.21 -10.46
C LYS A 380 6.90 -16.76 -10.49
N GLU A 381 6.18 -15.89 -11.18
CA GLU A 381 6.48 -14.46 -11.23
C GLU A 381 6.36 -13.82 -9.83
N ASN A 382 5.28 -14.12 -9.12
CA ASN A 382 5.06 -13.63 -7.75
C ASN A 382 6.14 -14.14 -6.77
N TRP A 383 6.51 -15.42 -6.86
CA TRP A 383 7.46 -16.01 -5.94
C TRP A 383 8.87 -15.43 -6.07
N ILE A 384 9.34 -15.18 -7.27
CA ILE A 384 10.67 -14.57 -7.50
C ILE A 384 10.80 -13.24 -6.75
N THR A 385 9.84 -12.35 -6.89
CA THR A 385 9.87 -11.03 -6.25
C THR A 385 9.66 -11.12 -4.74
N ALA A 386 8.72 -11.96 -4.29
CA ALA A 386 8.50 -12.21 -2.88
C ALA A 386 9.74 -12.81 -2.20
N ARG A 387 10.40 -13.78 -2.83
CA ARG A 387 11.62 -14.43 -2.34
C ARG A 387 12.77 -13.44 -2.11
N ARG A 388 12.97 -12.50 -3.02
CA ARG A 388 13.95 -11.41 -2.86
C ARG A 388 13.72 -10.64 -1.56
N ALA A 389 12.48 -10.28 -1.28
CA ALA A 389 12.10 -9.56 -0.08
C ALA A 389 12.21 -10.43 1.19
N ILE A 390 11.85 -11.72 1.12
CA ILE A 390 12.05 -12.68 2.23
C ILE A 390 13.53 -12.74 2.63
N LEU A 391 14.43 -12.79 1.67
CA LEU A 391 15.87 -12.81 1.92
C LEU A 391 16.40 -11.52 2.58
N ARG A 392 15.66 -10.43 2.51
CA ARG A 392 15.98 -9.16 3.21
C ARG A 392 15.30 -9.03 4.55
N LYS A 393 14.02 -9.41 4.62
CA LYS A 393 13.22 -9.33 5.82
C LYS A 393 12.27 -10.53 5.87
N PRO A 394 12.66 -11.64 6.50
CA PRO A 394 11.83 -12.83 6.57
C PRO A 394 10.48 -12.57 7.23
N ILE A 395 9.44 -13.23 6.71
CA ILE A 395 8.19 -13.48 7.44
C ILE A 395 8.30 -14.82 8.17
N ASP A 396 7.46 -15.04 9.17
CA ASP A 396 7.53 -16.26 10.00
C ASP A 396 6.79 -17.45 9.41
N ARG A 397 5.76 -17.18 8.62
CA ARG A 397 4.88 -18.19 8.03
C ARG A 397 4.43 -17.77 6.64
N ILE A 398 4.10 -18.75 5.82
CA ILE A 398 3.38 -18.53 4.57
C ILE A 398 2.09 -19.34 4.56
N GLY A 399 1.17 -18.99 3.67
CA GLY A 399 -0.03 -19.76 3.39
C GLY A 399 -0.50 -19.54 1.96
N TYR A 400 -1.30 -20.46 1.43
CA TYR A 400 -2.02 -20.22 0.21
C TYR A 400 -3.18 -19.24 0.47
N GLY A 401 -3.29 -18.20 -0.34
CA GLY A 401 -4.23 -17.09 -0.11
C GLY A 401 -5.64 -17.32 -0.62
N GLY A 402 -5.79 -18.18 -1.63
CA GLY A 402 -7.04 -18.34 -2.37
C GLY A 402 -8.03 -19.36 -1.82
N TYR A 403 -9.01 -19.69 -2.66
CA TYR A 403 -9.96 -20.76 -2.42
C TYR A 403 -9.38 -22.08 -2.93
N LEU A 404 -9.26 -23.08 -2.04
CA LEU A 404 -8.64 -24.36 -2.37
C LEU A 404 -9.36 -25.07 -3.53
N LYS A 405 -10.69 -24.98 -3.57
CA LYS A 405 -11.50 -25.60 -4.61
C LYS A 405 -11.09 -25.22 -6.01
N LEU A 406 -10.74 -23.95 -6.26
CA LEU A 406 -10.35 -23.45 -7.57
C LEU A 406 -9.04 -24.08 -8.06
N THR A 407 -8.19 -24.56 -7.16
CA THR A 407 -6.88 -25.10 -7.50
C THR A 407 -6.88 -26.58 -7.84
N LEU A 408 -7.96 -27.31 -7.51
CA LEU A 408 -7.98 -28.77 -7.59
C LEU A 408 -7.85 -29.30 -9.03
N ASP A 409 -8.29 -28.54 -10.00
CA ASP A 409 -8.18 -28.87 -11.42
C ASP A 409 -6.79 -28.53 -12.02
N PHE A 410 -5.87 -27.98 -11.19
CA PHE A 410 -4.53 -27.54 -11.60
C PHE A 410 -3.42 -28.29 -10.81
N PRO A 411 -3.16 -29.57 -11.10
CA PRO A 411 -2.22 -30.39 -10.32
C PRO A 411 -0.78 -29.89 -10.36
N GLU A 412 -0.35 -29.24 -11.45
CA GLU A 412 0.98 -28.63 -11.55
C GLU A 412 1.11 -27.41 -10.63
N PHE A 413 0.04 -26.65 -10.46
CA PHE A 413 0.01 -25.54 -9.51
C PHE A 413 0.11 -26.06 -8.06
N LEU A 414 -0.64 -27.12 -7.70
CA LEU A 414 -0.56 -27.74 -6.38
C LEU A 414 0.84 -28.26 -6.08
N GLN A 415 1.54 -28.81 -7.09
CA GLN A 415 2.93 -29.25 -6.97
C GLN A 415 3.87 -28.06 -6.76
N TYR A 416 3.68 -26.98 -7.52
CA TYR A 416 4.49 -25.78 -7.39
C TYR A 416 4.34 -25.12 -5.99
N VAL A 417 3.12 -25.09 -5.43
CA VAL A 417 2.91 -24.61 -4.06
C VAL A 417 3.65 -25.49 -3.05
N GLU A 418 3.67 -26.80 -3.23
CA GLU A 418 4.47 -27.73 -2.39
C GLU A 418 5.96 -27.38 -2.44
N ASP A 419 6.50 -27.12 -3.63
CA ASP A 419 7.90 -26.75 -3.83
C ASP A 419 8.21 -25.40 -3.15
N VAL A 420 7.32 -24.42 -3.28
CA VAL A 420 7.43 -23.12 -2.60
C VAL A 420 7.42 -23.28 -1.07
N CYS A 421 6.55 -24.13 -0.53
CA CYS A 421 6.49 -24.39 0.91
C CYS A 421 7.81 -24.98 1.43
N ASN A 422 8.43 -25.87 0.67
CA ASN A 422 9.71 -26.48 1.03
C ASN A 422 10.85 -25.47 0.95
N GLU A 423 10.91 -24.69 -0.14
CA GLU A 423 11.90 -23.61 -0.32
C GLU A 423 11.77 -22.55 0.78
N PHE A 424 10.54 -22.12 1.11
CA PHE A 424 10.31 -21.13 2.17
C PHE A 424 10.88 -21.59 3.52
N ARG A 425 10.66 -22.85 3.91
CA ARG A 425 11.21 -23.39 5.16
C ARG A 425 12.74 -23.38 5.17
N GLU A 426 13.37 -23.71 4.04
CA GLU A 426 14.83 -23.61 3.88
C GLU A 426 15.32 -22.17 4.00
N LEU A 427 14.67 -21.23 3.31
CA LEU A 427 14.98 -19.79 3.42
C LEU A 427 14.87 -19.30 4.86
N TYR A 428 13.77 -19.63 5.51
CA TYR A 428 13.52 -19.23 6.90
C TYR A 428 14.61 -19.73 7.84
N GLU A 429 14.95 -21.04 7.78
CA GLU A 429 15.98 -21.63 8.65
C GLU A 429 17.36 -21.02 8.44
N ASN A 430 17.67 -20.57 7.24
CA ASN A 430 18.95 -19.94 6.96
C ASN A 430 18.99 -18.43 7.30
N ALA A 431 17.87 -17.72 7.18
CA ALA A 431 17.78 -16.27 7.35
C ALA A 431 17.27 -15.82 8.74
N LYS A 432 16.60 -16.70 9.51
CA LYS A 432 16.00 -16.34 10.80
C LYS A 432 16.99 -15.74 11.80
N GLY A 433 16.53 -14.77 12.56
CA GLY A 433 17.27 -14.17 13.66
C GLY A 433 18.43 -13.27 13.24
N THR A 434 18.57 -12.99 11.93
CA THR A 434 19.64 -12.13 11.42
C THR A 434 19.11 -11.07 10.46
N THR A 435 19.81 -9.93 10.44
CA THR A 435 19.64 -8.90 9.40
C THR A 435 20.72 -9.12 8.36
N PRO A 436 20.40 -9.26 7.07
CA PRO A 436 21.37 -9.37 6.01
C PRO A 436 22.20 -8.08 5.89
N TYR A 437 23.38 -8.21 5.33
CA TYR A 437 24.27 -7.09 5.08
C TYR A 437 23.56 -6.00 4.27
N CYS A 438 23.63 -4.77 4.77
CA CYS A 438 23.12 -3.56 4.11
C CYS A 438 24.27 -2.56 3.96
N VAL A 439 24.37 -1.92 2.78
CA VAL A 439 25.49 -1.03 2.44
C VAL A 439 25.24 0.42 2.79
N LYS A 440 24.01 0.89 2.65
CA LYS A 440 23.60 2.29 2.82
C LYS A 440 22.18 2.38 3.36
N LYS A 441 21.86 3.52 3.96
CA LYS A 441 20.49 3.84 4.41
C LYS A 441 19.83 4.78 3.42
N VAL A 442 18.66 4.35 2.92
CA VAL A 442 17.90 5.04 1.89
C VAL A 442 16.54 5.46 2.44
N ALA A 443 16.20 6.72 2.28
CA ALA A 443 14.89 7.26 2.63
C ALA A 443 14.06 7.55 1.38
N VAL A 444 12.85 6.98 1.32
CA VAL A 444 11.84 7.39 0.33
C VAL A 444 11.03 8.53 0.93
N LEU A 445 11.08 9.70 0.27
CA LEU A 445 10.42 10.92 0.70
C LEU A 445 9.10 11.12 -0.03
N ASN A 446 8.01 11.22 0.72
CA ASN A 446 6.68 11.56 0.20
C ASN A 446 5.84 12.24 1.29
N SER A 447 4.59 12.61 0.99
CA SER A 447 3.71 13.27 1.97
C SER A 447 3.18 12.33 3.07
N TRP A 448 3.21 11.03 2.85
CA TRP A 448 2.67 10.02 3.77
C TRP A 448 3.71 9.43 4.73
N GLY A 449 4.99 9.43 4.31
CA GLY A 449 6.09 8.88 5.09
C GLY A 449 5.82 7.45 5.54
N LYS A 450 6.08 7.15 6.81
CA LYS A 450 5.89 5.81 7.37
C LYS A 450 4.43 5.39 7.52
N ILE A 451 3.45 6.29 7.47
CA ILE A 451 2.03 5.93 7.49
C ILE A 451 1.72 4.93 6.38
N ARG A 452 2.24 5.17 5.19
CA ARG A 452 2.03 4.31 4.02
C ARG A 452 3.32 3.63 3.57
N SER A 453 4.14 3.14 4.51
CA SER A 453 5.38 2.41 4.23
C SER A 453 5.09 1.18 3.36
N TRP A 454 5.87 1.00 2.29
CA TRP A 454 5.69 -0.05 1.29
C TRP A 454 4.33 -0.07 0.59
N GLY A 455 3.44 0.85 0.97
CA GLY A 455 2.13 1.01 0.35
C GLY A 455 2.28 1.60 -1.05
N CYS A 456 2.26 0.76 -2.05
CA CYS A 456 1.96 1.15 -3.40
C CYS A 456 0.49 0.83 -3.62
N HIS A 457 -0.35 1.85 -3.73
CA HIS A 457 -1.76 1.63 -3.98
C HIS A 457 -1.95 1.04 -5.34
N MET A 458 -2.08 -0.22 -5.34
CA MET A 458 -2.48 -1.00 -6.49
C MET A 458 -3.93 -1.39 -6.30
N VAL A 459 -4.82 -0.50 -6.66
CA VAL A 459 -6.19 -0.90 -6.88
C VAL A 459 -6.17 -1.81 -8.10
N HIS A 460 -6.62 -3.04 -7.97
CA HIS A 460 -6.58 -4.03 -9.04
C HIS A 460 -7.24 -3.58 -10.34
N HIS A 461 -8.19 -2.68 -10.29
CA HIS A 461 -8.93 -2.17 -11.45
C HIS A 461 -8.38 -0.85 -11.97
N ALA A 462 -7.24 -0.38 -11.45
CA ALA A 462 -6.91 1.00 -11.64
C ALA A 462 -5.97 1.25 -12.79
N LEU A 463 -6.38 2.17 -13.56
CA LEU A 463 -5.56 2.96 -14.46
C LEU A 463 -4.38 3.66 -13.75
N TYR A 464 -4.37 3.73 -12.43
CA TYR A 464 -3.32 4.36 -11.59
C TYR A 464 -1.94 3.72 -11.73
N GLN A 465 -1.87 2.43 -12.04
CA GLN A 465 -0.60 1.74 -12.23
C GLN A 465 0.26 2.39 -13.31
N LYS A 466 -0.37 2.96 -14.34
CA LYS A 466 0.34 3.69 -15.37
C LYS A 466 0.93 5.01 -14.89
N GLN A 467 0.27 5.67 -13.95
CA GLN A 467 0.69 6.98 -13.45
C GLN A 467 1.76 6.87 -12.38
N ASN A 468 1.76 5.80 -11.56
CA ASN A 468 2.73 5.65 -10.49
C ASN A 468 3.75 4.51 -10.72
N TYR A 469 3.93 4.07 -11.97
CA TYR A 469 4.82 2.96 -12.30
C TYR A 469 6.26 3.16 -11.79
N SER A 470 6.74 4.40 -11.75
CA SER A 470 8.07 4.71 -11.23
C SER A 470 8.14 4.54 -9.71
N TYR A 471 7.12 5.01 -8.96
CA TYR A 471 7.07 4.80 -7.52
C TYR A 471 6.99 3.31 -7.18
N ALA A 472 6.09 2.58 -7.85
CA ALA A 472 5.98 1.13 -7.72
C ALA A 472 7.31 0.42 -8.08
N GLY A 473 7.96 0.84 -9.16
CA GLY A 473 9.24 0.31 -9.59
C GLY A 473 10.36 0.51 -8.56
N ILE A 474 10.45 1.69 -7.98
CA ILE A 474 11.44 2.03 -6.95
C ILE A 474 11.24 1.18 -5.69
N ILE A 475 10.02 1.13 -5.14
CA ILE A 475 9.81 0.37 -3.88
C ILE A 475 9.94 -1.14 -4.12
N GLU A 476 9.54 -1.65 -5.29
CA GLU A 476 9.76 -3.06 -5.62
C GLU A 476 11.26 -3.37 -5.75
N ALA A 477 12.04 -2.55 -6.43
CA ALA A 477 13.49 -2.70 -6.53
C ALA A 477 14.16 -2.68 -5.14
N LEU A 478 13.75 -1.73 -4.28
CA LEU A 478 14.28 -1.59 -2.92
C LEU A 478 13.89 -2.76 -2.01
N SER A 479 12.77 -3.43 -2.23
CA SER A 479 12.28 -4.51 -1.37
C SER A 479 13.27 -5.66 -1.20
N GLY A 480 14.02 -5.99 -2.26
CA GLY A 480 15.04 -7.03 -2.29
C GLY A 480 16.49 -6.50 -2.30
N ALA A 481 16.70 -5.21 -2.37
CA ALA A 481 18.03 -4.60 -2.47
C ALA A 481 18.78 -4.57 -1.11
N PRO A 482 20.14 -4.56 -1.11
CA PRO A 482 20.94 -4.58 0.11
C PRO A 482 21.04 -3.20 0.78
N PHE A 483 19.92 -2.53 0.95
CA PHE A 483 19.81 -1.22 1.61
C PHE A 483 18.94 -1.27 2.85
N ASP A 484 19.24 -0.42 3.82
CA ASP A 484 18.35 -0.12 4.94
C ASP A 484 17.34 0.95 4.47
N VAL A 485 16.12 0.52 4.19
CA VAL A 485 15.08 1.38 3.60
C VAL A 485 14.16 1.92 4.69
N CYS A 486 13.93 3.23 4.68
CA CYS A 486 12.93 3.89 5.51
C CYS A 486 12.08 4.84 4.66
N PHE A 487 10.94 5.22 5.23
CA PHE A 487 10.00 6.18 4.62
C PHE A 487 9.92 7.40 5.53
N ILE A 488 10.06 8.59 4.95
CA ILE A 488 9.97 9.86 5.66
C ILE A 488 8.97 10.79 4.97
N SER A 489 8.27 11.58 5.75
CA SER A 489 7.39 12.62 5.25
C SER A 489 8.08 14.00 5.27
N PHE A 490 7.51 14.95 4.53
CA PHE A 490 7.90 16.34 4.63
C PHE A 490 7.64 16.91 6.02
N ASP A 491 6.58 16.45 6.71
CA ASP A 491 6.29 16.84 8.09
C ASP A 491 7.38 16.36 9.05
N ASP A 492 7.94 15.16 8.85
CA ASP A 492 9.07 14.67 9.65
C ASP A 492 10.28 15.60 9.54
N ILE A 493 10.57 16.10 8.33
CA ILE A 493 11.65 17.07 8.11
C ILE A 493 11.35 18.40 8.78
N LEU A 494 10.10 18.90 8.69
CA LEU A 494 9.69 20.15 9.32
C LEU A 494 9.76 20.09 10.84
N GLN A 495 9.39 18.96 11.43
CA GLN A 495 9.42 18.74 12.87
C GLN A 495 10.84 18.53 13.40
N ASN A 496 11.66 17.79 12.66
CA ASN A 496 13.03 17.47 13.04
C ASN A 496 13.95 17.32 11.82
N PRO A 497 14.56 18.41 11.33
CA PRO A 497 15.50 18.32 10.19
C PRO A 497 16.70 17.38 10.45
N HIS A 498 17.03 17.10 11.71
CA HIS A 498 18.11 16.19 12.07
C HIS A 498 17.82 14.71 11.70
N ILE A 499 16.58 14.36 11.33
CA ILE A 499 16.24 13.02 10.82
C ILE A 499 17.11 12.65 9.62
N LEU A 500 17.58 13.64 8.83
CA LEU A 500 18.41 13.42 7.66
C LEU A 500 19.86 13.02 7.98
N LYS A 501 20.35 13.22 9.21
CA LYS A 501 21.76 12.94 9.57
C LYS A 501 22.15 11.46 9.46
N ASP A 502 21.20 10.56 9.65
CA ASP A 502 21.41 9.12 9.63
C ASP A 502 21.02 8.50 8.27
N ILE A 503 20.81 9.32 7.24
CA ILE A 503 20.41 8.91 5.90
C ILE A 503 21.59 9.14 4.95
N ASP A 504 21.87 8.19 4.07
CA ASP A 504 22.86 8.34 3.01
C ASP A 504 22.25 8.95 1.75
N VAL A 505 21.03 8.50 1.37
CA VAL A 505 20.37 8.90 0.12
C VAL A 505 18.88 9.14 0.36
N ILE A 506 18.36 10.25 -0.18
CA ILE A 506 16.93 10.53 -0.29
C ILE A 506 16.47 10.22 -1.71
N ILE A 507 15.35 9.51 -1.85
CA ILE A 507 14.67 9.29 -3.13
C ILE A 507 13.32 10.00 -3.09
N ASN A 508 13.08 10.89 -4.08
CA ASN A 508 11.78 11.52 -4.30
C ASN A 508 11.29 11.14 -5.70
N VAL A 509 10.14 10.47 -5.80
CA VAL A 509 9.70 9.82 -7.03
C VAL A 509 8.20 9.98 -7.25
N GLY A 510 7.81 10.28 -8.48
CA GLY A 510 6.42 10.38 -8.92
C GLY A 510 6.17 11.54 -9.88
N ASP A 511 4.90 11.83 -10.10
CA ASP A 511 4.46 12.99 -10.88
C ASP A 511 4.49 14.26 -10.03
N GLY A 512 4.74 15.39 -10.65
CA GLY A 512 4.66 16.71 -10.00
C GLY A 512 3.26 17.00 -9.46
N ASP A 513 3.17 17.89 -8.49
CA ASP A 513 1.92 18.28 -7.84
C ASP A 513 1.14 17.15 -7.18
N THR A 514 1.84 16.07 -6.77
CA THR A 514 1.23 14.93 -6.09
C THR A 514 1.79 14.71 -4.68
N ALA A 515 1.10 13.91 -3.87
CA ALA A 515 1.57 13.48 -2.56
C ALA A 515 2.88 12.68 -2.62
N HIS A 516 3.17 12.04 -3.74
CA HIS A 516 4.42 11.30 -3.95
C HIS A 516 5.62 12.22 -4.04
N THR A 517 5.50 13.37 -4.71
CA THR A 517 6.59 14.34 -4.90
C THR A 517 6.51 15.54 -3.96
N GLY A 518 5.35 15.80 -3.34
CA GLY A 518 5.15 16.85 -2.34
C GLY A 518 4.23 18.00 -2.74
N GLY A 519 4.07 18.30 -4.04
CA GLY A 519 3.20 19.38 -4.53
C GLY A 519 3.47 20.72 -3.84
N SER A 520 2.43 21.40 -3.39
CA SER A 520 2.52 22.73 -2.75
C SER A 520 3.33 22.79 -1.44
N ILE A 521 3.72 21.64 -0.86
CA ILE A 521 4.63 21.59 0.31
C ILE A 521 5.96 22.29 -0.01
N TRP A 522 6.40 22.28 -1.27
CA TRP A 522 7.64 22.93 -1.71
C TRP A 522 7.61 24.45 -1.64
N GLU A 523 6.46 25.07 -1.44
CA GLU A 523 6.37 26.52 -1.13
C GLU A 523 6.98 26.85 0.23
N ASN A 524 7.16 25.84 1.10
CA ASN A 524 7.81 26.03 2.39
C ASN A 524 9.35 25.96 2.25
N PRO A 525 10.07 27.08 2.39
CA PRO A 525 11.52 27.12 2.16
C PRO A 525 12.33 26.28 3.14
N LYS A 526 11.77 25.88 4.28
CA LYS A 526 12.45 25.00 5.24
C LYS A 526 12.69 23.60 4.67
N ILE A 527 11.79 23.12 3.80
CA ILE A 527 11.94 21.81 3.16
C ILE A 527 13.10 21.83 2.16
N SER A 528 13.05 22.74 1.17
CA SER A 528 14.08 22.84 0.15
C SER A 528 15.46 23.16 0.76
N SER A 529 15.50 24.04 1.78
CA SER A 529 16.74 24.37 2.47
C SER A 529 17.33 23.17 3.22
N ALA A 530 16.50 22.38 3.93
CA ALA A 530 16.98 21.21 4.66
C ALA A 530 17.58 20.14 3.72
N ILE A 531 16.92 19.91 2.57
CA ILE A 531 17.42 18.94 1.58
C ILE A 531 18.68 19.47 0.87
N ARG A 532 18.73 20.74 0.50
CA ARG A 532 19.95 21.36 -0.05
C ARG A 532 21.11 21.27 0.93
N GLU A 533 20.89 21.58 2.20
CA GLU A 533 21.93 21.47 3.24
C GLU A 533 22.42 20.03 3.39
N PHE A 534 21.51 19.07 3.40
CA PHE A 534 21.84 17.63 3.48
C PHE A 534 22.76 17.22 2.32
N VAL A 535 22.38 17.56 1.07
CA VAL A 535 23.19 17.19 -0.10
C VAL A 535 24.50 17.98 -0.14
N TYR A 536 24.46 19.28 0.15
CA TYR A 536 25.68 20.11 0.17
C TYR A 536 26.75 19.58 1.12
N ASN A 537 26.34 18.93 2.22
CA ASN A 537 27.23 18.33 3.21
C ASN A 537 27.67 16.91 2.87
N GLY A 538 27.24 16.32 1.74
CA GLY A 538 27.71 15.02 1.25
C GLY A 538 26.62 13.95 1.15
N GLY A 539 25.35 14.26 1.44
CA GLY A 539 24.23 13.36 1.21
C GLY A 539 23.92 13.16 -0.28
N GLY A 540 23.27 12.05 -0.60
CA GLY A 540 22.80 11.73 -1.94
C GLY A 540 21.33 12.08 -2.18
N PHE A 541 20.98 12.49 -3.39
CA PHE A 541 19.59 12.70 -3.79
C PHE A 541 19.30 12.03 -5.13
N ILE A 542 18.21 11.26 -5.20
CA ILE A 542 17.73 10.65 -6.44
C ILE A 542 16.32 11.15 -6.72
N GLY A 543 16.17 11.85 -7.82
CA GLY A 543 14.88 12.32 -8.31
C GLY A 543 14.39 11.47 -9.49
N VAL A 544 13.17 10.93 -9.41
CA VAL A 544 12.59 10.13 -10.48
C VAL A 544 11.25 10.69 -10.92
N GLY A 545 11.06 10.86 -12.20
CA GLY A 545 9.87 11.47 -12.78
C GLY A 545 9.92 13.00 -12.73
N GLU A 546 9.11 13.60 -11.89
CA GLU A 546 9.06 15.05 -11.62
C GLU A 546 9.32 15.32 -10.12
N PRO A 547 10.52 14.97 -9.63
CA PRO A 547 10.85 15.14 -8.21
C PRO A 547 10.77 16.62 -7.82
N SER A 548 10.27 16.90 -6.63
CA SER A 548 10.01 18.29 -6.17
C SER A 548 9.15 19.13 -7.13
N GLY A 549 8.34 18.48 -7.98
CA GLY A 549 7.57 19.15 -9.03
C GLY A 549 6.40 19.96 -8.47
N HIS A 550 6.49 21.29 -8.61
CA HIS A 550 5.45 22.25 -8.27
C HIS A 550 5.80 23.62 -8.87
N GLN A 551 4.89 24.19 -9.65
CA GLN A 551 5.16 25.50 -10.29
C GLN A 551 5.13 26.62 -9.24
N PHE A 552 6.31 27.05 -8.79
CA PHE A 552 6.46 28.10 -7.78
C PHE A 552 7.75 28.88 -7.96
N GLN A 553 7.70 30.21 -7.83
CA GLN A 553 8.84 31.14 -7.86
C GLN A 553 9.80 30.95 -9.05
N GLY A 554 9.26 30.67 -10.23
CA GLY A 554 10.02 30.53 -11.47
C GLY A 554 10.61 29.19 -11.78
N HIS A 555 10.38 28.17 -10.91
CA HIS A 555 10.79 26.79 -11.10
C HIS A 555 9.57 25.86 -11.13
N PHE A 556 9.67 24.78 -11.88
CA PHE A 556 8.78 23.65 -11.75
C PHE A 556 9.40 22.58 -10.82
N LEU A 557 10.66 22.21 -11.04
CA LEU A 557 11.39 21.36 -10.09
C LEU A 557 12.03 22.26 -9.02
N GLN A 558 11.50 22.25 -7.81
CA GLN A 558 11.94 23.14 -6.73
C GLN A 558 13.37 22.86 -6.22
N LEU A 559 13.95 21.75 -6.64
CA LEU A 559 15.36 21.37 -6.40
C LEU A 559 16.18 21.31 -7.70
N ALA A 560 15.78 22.05 -8.75
CA ALA A 560 16.44 22.01 -10.05
C ALA A 560 17.93 22.35 -9.98
N ASP A 561 18.34 23.28 -9.12
CA ASP A 561 19.74 23.63 -8.87
C ASP A 561 20.56 22.47 -8.30
N LEU A 562 19.95 21.68 -7.43
CA LEU A 562 20.56 20.50 -6.82
C LEU A 562 20.62 19.33 -7.81
N ILE A 563 19.52 19.10 -8.54
CA ILE A 563 19.37 17.96 -9.46
C ILE A 563 20.13 18.21 -10.77
N GLY A 564 20.31 19.47 -11.16
CA GLY A 564 20.87 19.87 -12.44
C GLY A 564 19.89 19.81 -13.62
N VAL A 565 18.63 19.50 -13.36
CA VAL A 565 17.58 19.33 -14.38
C VAL A 565 16.36 20.14 -14.02
N GLU A 566 15.72 20.73 -15.03
CA GLU A 566 14.47 21.49 -14.89
C GLU A 566 13.49 21.10 -15.99
N LYS A 567 12.22 21.37 -15.79
CA LYS A 567 11.16 21.19 -16.77
C LYS A 567 10.81 22.48 -17.47
N GLU A 568 10.80 22.47 -18.80
CA GLU A 568 10.30 23.60 -19.59
C GLU A 568 8.77 23.63 -19.55
N THR A 569 8.23 24.64 -18.90
CA THR A 569 6.78 24.85 -18.74
C THR A 569 6.24 26.00 -19.62
N GLY A 570 7.10 26.57 -20.46
CA GLY A 570 6.78 27.72 -21.28
C GLY A 570 6.92 29.07 -20.57
N PHE A 571 7.19 29.08 -19.26
CA PHE A 571 7.39 30.31 -18.46
C PHE A 571 8.84 30.58 -18.15
N THR A 572 9.71 29.60 -18.32
CA THR A 572 11.09 29.66 -17.84
C THR A 572 12.00 30.23 -18.90
N LEU A 573 12.72 31.30 -18.57
CA LEU A 573 13.89 31.75 -19.30
C LEU A 573 15.13 31.19 -18.62
N ASN A 574 15.86 30.34 -19.33
CA ASN A 574 17.11 29.78 -18.84
C ASN A 574 18.15 29.79 -19.96
N TYR A 575 19.25 30.47 -19.70
CA TYR A 575 20.34 30.61 -20.65
C TYR A 575 21.13 29.30 -20.84
N ASP A 576 21.06 28.37 -19.90
CA ASP A 576 21.87 27.16 -19.82
C ASP A 576 21.12 25.89 -20.19
N LYS A 577 19.88 26.01 -20.68
CA LYS A 577 19.00 24.86 -20.94
C LYS A 577 19.35 24.03 -22.18
N TYR A 578 20.39 24.38 -22.91
CA TYR A 578 20.76 23.70 -24.15
C TYR A 578 22.04 22.85 -24.01
N ASN A 579 22.29 22.30 -22.82
CA ASN A 579 23.31 21.27 -22.68
C ASN A 579 22.73 19.92 -23.10
N TRP A 580 23.33 19.23 -24.07
CA TRP A 580 22.93 17.91 -24.56
C TRP A 580 24.10 17.02 -24.96
N GLU A 581 25.27 17.28 -24.41
CA GLU A 581 26.41 16.38 -24.54
C GLU A 581 26.19 15.16 -23.64
N GLU A 582 26.13 13.96 -24.23
CA GLU A 582 25.92 12.69 -23.50
C GLU A 582 27.25 12.08 -23.08
N HIS A 583 27.24 11.50 -21.87
CA HIS A 583 28.37 10.77 -21.29
C HIS A 583 27.93 9.34 -20.95
N HIS A 584 28.17 8.40 -21.88
CA HIS A 584 27.76 7.01 -21.70
C HIS A 584 28.71 6.18 -20.82
N ASP A 585 29.95 6.64 -20.61
CA ASP A 585 30.97 5.95 -19.81
C ASP A 585 30.91 6.38 -18.34
N HIS A 586 29.77 6.09 -17.69
CA HIS A 586 29.54 6.47 -16.30
C HIS A 586 29.29 5.21 -15.44
N PHE A 587 29.75 5.24 -14.17
CA PHE A 587 29.59 4.15 -13.19
C PHE A 587 28.16 3.59 -13.14
N ILE A 588 27.14 4.43 -13.22
CA ILE A 588 25.73 4.02 -13.12
C ILE A 588 25.34 3.11 -14.29
N LEU A 589 25.86 3.37 -15.49
CA LEU A 589 25.50 2.64 -16.71
C LEU A 589 26.42 1.46 -17.02
N ALA A 590 27.46 1.21 -16.23
CA ALA A 590 28.50 0.23 -16.56
C ALA A 590 28.01 -1.23 -16.76
N ASP A 591 26.89 -1.61 -16.15
CA ASP A 591 26.27 -2.94 -16.33
C ASP A 591 25.16 -2.96 -17.40
N THR A 592 24.92 -1.82 -18.05
CA THR A 592 23.80 -1.67 -19.00
C THR A 592 24.18 -2.30 -20.34
N THR A 593 23.46 -3.34 -20.73
CA THR A 593 23.69 -4.08 -21.99
C THR A 593 22.62 -3.76 -23.07
N LYS A 594 21.57 -3.06 -22.68
CA LYS A 594 20.45 -2.64 -23.53
C LYS A 594 20.10 -1.18 -23.21
N PRO A 595 19.38 -0.47 -24.08
CA PRO A 595 18.84 0.84 -23.76
C PRO A 595 18.01 0.78 -22.46
N VAL A 596 18.19 1.77 -21.59
CA VAL A 596 17.45 1.87 -20.33
C VAL A 596 15.96 2.05 -20.61
N ASP A 597 15.13 1.28 -19.92
CA ASP A 597 13.68 1.43 -19.98
C ASP A 597 13.23 2.51 -18.97
N PHE A 598 12.79 3.63 -19.49
CA PHE A 598 12.22 4.72 -18.69
C PHE A 598 10.69 4.67 -18.62
N GLY A 599 10.06 3.64 -19.21
CA GLY A 599 8.62 3.63 -19.44
C GLY A 599 8.22 4.76 -20.38
N GLU A 600 7.15 5.48 -20.04
CA GLU A 600 6.76 6.67 -20.83
C GLU A 600 7.82 7.79 -20.73
N GLY A 601 8.49 7.88 -19.58
CA GLY A 601 9.43 8.96 -19.27
C GLY A 601 8.73 10.31 -19.11
N LYS A 602 9.47 11.32 -18.68
CA LYS A 602 8.95 12.70 -18.61
C LYS A 602 9.41 13.49 -19.80
N LYS A 603 8.54 14.40 -20.27
CA LYS A 603 8.79 15.27 -21.41
C LYS A 603 9.22 16.66 -20.98
N SER A 604 9.82 17.38 -21.91
CA SER A 604 10.25 18.77 -21.72
C SER A 604 11.33 18.95 -20.63
N MET A 605 12.10 17.90 -20.35
CA MET A 605 13.17 17.94 -19.36
C MET A 605 14.48 18.40 -20.01
N TYR A 606 15.14 19.40 -19.41
CA TYR A 606 16.42 19.92 -19.90
C TYR A 606 17.44 20.02 -18.76
N ALA A 607 18.72 19.94 -19.10
CA ALA A 607 19.82 20.05 -18.15
C ALA A 607 20.39 21.45 -18.09
N TYR A 608 20.83 21.86 -16.90
CA TYR A 608 21.65 23.06 -16.72
C TYR A 608 23.08 22.84 -17.22
N ALA A 609 23.79 23.96 -17.56
CA ALA A 609 25.19 23.90 -17.85
C ALA A 609 25.97 23.30 -16.66
N GLY A 610 26.89 22.41 -16.95
CA GLY A 610 27.67 21.69 -15.93
C GLY A 610 27.01 20.40 -15.40
N THR A 611 25.76 20.12 -15.72
CA THR A 611 25.13 18.84 -15.46
C THR A 611 25.61 17.79 -16.46
N GLU A 612 25.99 16.61 -16.01
CA GLU A 612 26.39 15.51 -16.86
C GLU A 612 25.17 14.70 -17.29
N ILE A 613 24.87 14.68 -18.59
CA ILE A 613 23.75 13.92 -19.16
C ILE A 613 24.24 12.51 -19.49
N LEU A 614 23.60 11.50 -18.90
CA LEU A 614 23.94 10.09 -19.14
C LEU A 614 23.12 9.49 -20.28
N VAL A 615 21.84 9.85 -20.38
CA VAL A 615 20.93 9.39 -21.43
C VAL A 615 19.97 10.50 -21.82
N GLN A 616 19.78 10.70 -23.11
CA GLN A 616 18.74 11.60 -23.67
C GLN A 616 17.97 10.88 -24.78
N ARG A 617 16.77 11.34 -25.04
CA ARG A 617 15.94 10.91 -26.16
C ARG A 617 15.33 12.16 -26.83
N GLU A 618 15.59 12.33 -28.12
CA GLU A 618 15.07 13.47 -28.88
C GLU A 618 15.43 14.84 -28.24
N LYS A 619 16.64 14.94 -27.65
CA LYS A 619 17.15 16.11 -26.91
C LYS A 619 16.46 16.37 -25.56
N GLU A 620 15.63 15.47 -25.07
CA GLU A 620 15.09 15.52 -23.74
C GLU A 620 15.90 14.64 -22.79
N VAL A 621 16.24 15.18 -21.63
CA VAL A 621 17.03 14.48 -20.63
C VAL A 621 16.21 13.33 -20.06
N GLN A 622 16.75 12.11 -20.17
CA GLN A 622 16.14 10.92 -19.54
C GLN A 622 16.90 10.53 -18.28
N MET A 623 18.21 10.74 -18.25
CA MET A 623 19.04 10.49 -17.07
C MET A 623 20.20 11.46 -17.03
N ALA A 624 20.44 12.02 -15.85
CA ALA A 624 21.53 12.96 -15.63
C ALA A 624 22.08 12.83 -14.19
N VAL A 625 23.32 13.29 -14.00
CA VAL A 625 23.96 13.39 -12.68
C VAL A 625 24.49 14.78 -12.45
N ASN A 626 24.50 15.22 -11.21
CA ASN A 626 24.98 16.54 -10.83
C ASN A 626 25.72 16.48 -9.48
N GLU A 627 26.70 17.34 -9.28
CA GLU A 627 27.37 17.56 -8.01
C GLU A 627 26.86 18.85 -7.36
N PHE A 628 26.51 18.78 -6.08
CA PHE A 628 26.05 19.92 -5.30
C PHE A 628 26.79 19.98 -3.96
N GLY A 629 27.73 20.91 -3.85
CA GLY A 629 28.63 20.97 -2.71
C GLY A 629 29.53 19.74 -2.62
N LYS A 630 29.34 18.93 -1.56
CA LYS A 630 30.04 17.65 -1.37
C LYS A 630 29.20 16.46 -1.75
N GLY A 631 27.93 16.64 -2.03
CA GLY A 631 26.99 15.59 -2.36
C GLY A 631 26.72 15.45 -3.84
N ARG A 632 25.97 14.43 -4.19
CA ARG A 632 25.68 14.05 -5.57
C ARG A 632 24.20 13.79 -5.77
N SER A 633 23.69 14.09 -6.93
CA SER A 633 22.32 13.82 -7.30
C SER A 633 22.20 13.06 -8.62
N VAL A 634 21.14 12.28 -8.74
CA VAL A 634 20.78 11.56 -9.96
C VAL A 634 19.35 11.93 -10.34
N TYR A 635 19.14 12.27 -11.60
CA TYR A 635 17.83 12.42 -12.21
C TYR A 635 17.54 11.24 -13.13
N ILE A 636 16.32 10.69 -13.05
CA ILE A 636 15.82 9.63 -13.93
C ILE A 636 14.39 9.97 -14.34
N SER A 637 14.08 10.02 -15.63
CA SER A 637 12.76 10.48 -16.11
C SER A 637 11.60 9.51 -15.85
N GLY A 638 11.91 8.25 -15.56
CA GLY A 638 10.98 7.19 -15.17
C GLY A 638 11.72 5.89 -14.95
N LEU A 639 11.24 5.03 -14.04
CA LEU A 639 11.92 3.77 -13.72
C LEU A 639 10.91 2.67 -13.37
N PRO A 640 10.31 1.99 -14.38
CA PRO A 640 9.50 0.81 -14.15
C PRO A 640 10.34 -0.33 -13.56
N TYR A 641 9.70 -1.25 -12.83
CA TYR A 641 10.42 -2.38 -12.26
C TYR A 641 10.92 -3.34 -13.34
N SER A 642 12.21 -3.62 -13.29
CA SER A 642 12.87 -4.76 -13.94
C SER A 642 14.18 -5.05 -13.18
N PHE A 643 14.83 -6.19 -13.44
CA PHE A 643 16.15 -6.48 -12.83
C PHE A 643 17.22 -5.52 -13.36
N GLU A 644 17.16 -5.15 -14.63
CA GLU A 644 18.05 -4.14 -15.22
C GLU A 644 17.87 -2.78 -14.52
N ASN A 645 16.64 -2.31 -14.41
CA ASN A 645 16.33 -1.04 -13.75
C ASN A 645 16.65 -1.07 -12.25
N SER A 646 16.48 -2.20 -11.59
CA SER A 646 16.91 -2.39 -10.20
C SER A 646 18.44 -2.25 -10.06
N ARG A 647 19.22 -2.72 -11.03
CA ARG A 647 20.67 -2.53 -11.07
C ARG A 647 21.05 -1.07 -11.31
N ILE A 648 20.33 -0.35 -12.16
CA ILE A 648 20.54 1.09 -12.37
C ILE A 648 20.26 1.86 -11.07
N LEU A 649 19.16 1.56 -10.39
CA LEU A 649 18.85 2.16 -9.10
C LEU A 649 19.93 1.84 -8.05
N TYR A 650 20.36 0.59 -7.96
CA TYR A 650 21.41 0.15 -7.05
C TYR A 650 22.72 0.95 -7.25
N ARG A 651 23.16 1.09 -8.49
CA ARG A 651 24.35 1.88 -8.82
C ARG A 651 24.15 3.38 -8.62
N SER A 652 22.95 3.90 -8.90
CA SER A 652 22.61 5.30 -8.62
C SER A 652 22.70 5.62 -7.13
N ILE A 653 22.22 4.71 -6.26
CA ILE A 653 22.30 4.86 -4.80
C ILE A 653 23.78 4.84 -4.36
N LEU A 654 24.58 3.88 -4.85
CA LEU A 654 25.99 3.82 -4.48
C LEU A 654 26.75 5.06 -4.93
N TRP A 655 26.54 5.53 -6.16
CA TRP A 655 27.22 6.71 -6.67
C TRP A 655 26.84 7.97 -5.90
N SER A 656 25.56 8.18 -5.67
CA SER A 656 25.09 9.38 -4.94
C SER A 656 25.51 9.38 -3.46
N ALA A 657 25.76 8.20 -2.88
CA ALA A 657 26.24 8.02 -1.50
C ALA A 657 27.77 7.89 -1.41
N HIS A 658 28.55 8.19 -2.44
CA HIS A 658 30.01 7.96 -2.49
C HIS A 658 30.41 6.54 -2.10
N GLY A 659 29.63 5.55 -2.51
CA GLY A 659 29.75 4.15 -2.12
C GLY A 659 30.27 3.22 -3.21
N GLU A 660 30.88 3.72 -4.29
CA GLU A 660 31.32 2.91 -5.43
C GLU A 660 32.29 1.80 -5.02
N ALA A 661 33.11 2.04 -4.01
CA ALA A 661 34.10 1.08 -3.53
C ALA A 661 33.48 -0.20 -2.92
N VAL A 662 32.23 -0.14 -2.43
CA VAL A 662 31.55 -1.32 -1.87
C VAL A 662 30.88 -2.19 -2.93
N LEU A 663 30.90 -1.81 -4.20
CA LEU A 663 30.38 -2.61 -5.30
C LEU A 663 31.05 -4.01 -5.36
N ASN A 664 32.30 -4.12 -4.95
CA ASN A 664 33.05 -5.37 -4.94
C ASN A 664 32.88 -6.19 -3.65
N GLN A 665 31.76 -5.96 -2.91
CA GLN A 665 31.43 -6.70 -1.69
C GLN A 665 30.00 -7.23 -1.77
N TRP A 666 29.85 -8.55 -1.62
CA TRP A 666 28.55 -9.22 -1.68
C TRP A 666 27.76 -8.85 -2.94
N PHE A 667 28.41 -8.96 -4.08
CA PHE A 667 27.92 -8.48 -5.35
C PHE A 667 28.02 -9.55 -6.45
N SER A 668 27.08 -9.50 -7.39
CA SER A 668 27.06 -10.31 -8.61
C SER A 668 27.20 -9.40 -9.84
N THR A 669 28.04 -9.76 -10.79
CA THR A 669 28.17 -9.01 -12.06
C THR A 669 26.93 -9.14 -12.96
N ASN A 670 26.12 -10.17 -12.76
CA ASN A 670 24.89 -10.39 -13.51
C ASN A 670 23.69 -9.84 -12.72
N PHE A 671 22.92 -8.92 -13.30
CA PHE A 671 21.77 -8.29 -12.63
C PHE A 671 20.60 -9.25 -12.34
N ASN A 672 20.54 -10.41 -13.01
CA ASN A 672 19.57 -11.47 -12.74
C ASN A 672 19.95 -12.33 -11.53
N VAL A 673 21.15 -12.15 -11.00
CA VAL A 673 21.68 -12.91 -9.86
C VAL A 673 21.98 -11.97 -8.71
N GLU A 674 21.48 -12.27 -7.53
CA GLU A 674 21.68 -11.48 -6.33
C GLU A 674 22.47 -12.23 -5.27
N VAL A 675 23.17 -11.47 -4.41
CA VAL A 675 23.89 -11.98 -3.26
C VAL A 675 23.28 -11.43 -1.98
N HIS A 676 22.92 -12.33 -1.05
CA HIS A 676 22.39 -11.95 0.25
C HIS A 676 23.30 -12.53 1.34
N ALA A 677 23.99 -11.66 2.08
CA ALA A 677 24.96 -12.06 3.08
C ALA A 677 24.44 -11.92 4.50
N TYR A 678 24.49 -13.00 5.26
CA TYR A 678 24.10 -13.10 6.66
C TYR A 678 25.37 -13.25 7.52
N VAL A 679 26.13 -12.16 7.60
CA VAL A 679 27.48 -12.16 8.20
C VAL A 679 27.47 -12.69 9.64
N LYS A 680 26.44 -12.34 10.44
CA LYS A 680 26.28 -12.83 11.81
C LYS A 680 26.08 -14.37 11.89
N ASN A 681 25.54 -14.98 10.85
CA ASN A 681 25.36 -16.43 10.77
C ASN A 681 26.51 -17.14 10.05
N GLY A 682 27.52 -16.40 9.59
CA GLY A 682 28.64 -16.93 8.83
C GLY A 682 28.24 -17.52 7.47
N LYS A 683 27.17 -17.01 6.86
CA LYS A 683 26.59 -17.55 5.61
C LYS A 683 26.26 -16.44 4.61
N PHE A 684 26.27 -16.81 3.34
CA PHE A 684 25.63 -16.03 2.28
C PHE A 684 24.96 -16.96 1.27
N CYS A 685 24.00 -16.45 0.54
CA CYS A 685 23.43 -17.15 -0.60
C CYS A 685 23.56 -16.33 -1.87
N VAL A 686 23.56 -17.07 -2.98
CA VAL A 686 23.49 -16.55 -4.33
C VAL A 686 22.20 -17.06 -4.96
N VAL A 687 21.44 -16.19 -5.56
CA VAL A 687 20.08 -16.45 -6.04
C VAL A 687 19.95 -16.08 -7.50
N ASN A 688 19.59 -17.03 -8.35
CA ASN A 688 19.15 -16.76 -9.71
C ASN A 688 17.65 -16.38 -9.70
N ASN A 689 17.37 -15.13 -10.01
CA ASN A 689 15.99 -14.58 -10.04
C ASN A 689 15.31 -14.75 -11.39
N THR A 690 15.73 -15.73 -12.18
CA THR A 690 15.11 -16.07 -13.48
C THR A 690 14.91 -17.57 -13.63
N TYR A 691 14.05 -17.97 -14.55
CA TYR A 691 13.88 -19.37 -14.95
C TYR A 691 14.78 -19.78 -16.12
N GLU A 692 15.89 -19.03 -16.32
CA GLU A 692 16.92 -19.33 -17.30
C GLU A 692 18.26 -19.58 -16.59
N PRO A 693 19.17 -20.43 -17.15
CA PRO A 693 20.51 -20.59 -16.62
C PRO A 693 21.26 -19.25 -16.65
N GLN A 694 22.03 -18.98 -15.62
CA GLN A 694 22.82 -17.74 -15.48
C GLN A 694 24.28 -18.03 -15.21
N LYS A 695 25.16 -17.15 -15.76
CA LYS A 695 26.61 -17.12 -15.43
C LYS A 695 26.94 -15.78 -14.81
N THR A 696 27.78 -15.78 -13.81
CA THR A 696 28.17 -14.57 -13.09
C THR A 696 29.48 -14.71 -12.36
N THR A 697 30.14 -13.59 -12.10
CA THR A 697 31.22 -13.50 -11.11
C THR A 697 30.64 -13.00 -9.80
N ILE A 698 30.89 -13.71 -8.72
CA ILE A 698 30.44 -13.36 -7.37
C ILE A 698 31.62 -12.76 -6.60
N TYR A 699 31.40 -11.57 -6.03
CA TYR A 699 32.32 -10.95 -5.08
C TYR A 699 31.87 -11.23 -3.66
N ARG A 700 32.81 -11.69 -2.81
CA ARG A 700 32.58 -11.89 -1.37
C ARG A 700 32.81 -10.59 -0.58
N GLY A 701 32.54 -10.61 0.71
CA GLY A 701 32.71 -9.44 1.58
C GLY A 701 34.16 -8.97 1.75
N ASP A 702 35.12 -9.82 1.54
CA ASP A 702 36.58 -9.52 1.55
C ASP A 702 37.11 -9.05 0.18
N GLY A 703 36.23 -8.94 -0.83
CA GLY A 703 36.59 -8.57 -2.20
C GLY A 703 37.12 -9.71 -3.06
N SER A 704 37.31 -10.91 -2.50
CA SER A 704 37.64 -12.09 -3.32
C SER A 704 36.47 -12.47 -4.23
N SER A 705 36.77 -13.08 -5.38
CA SER A 705 35.73 -13.43 -6.35
C SER A 705 35.85 -14.84 -6.89
N PHE A 706 34.75 -15.37 -7.42
CA PHE A 706 34.71 -16.66 -8.10
C PHE A 706 33.65 -16.68 -9.18
N GLU A 707 33.85 -17.46 -10.22
CA GLU A 707 32.89 -17.70 -11.29
C GLU A 707 31.85 -18.72 -10.84
N LEU A 708 30.58 -18.46 -11.22
CA LEU A 708 29.43 -19.30 -10.85
C LEU A 708 28.50 -19.49 -12.02
N GLU A 709 28.10 -20.74 -12.26
CA GLU A 709 26.97 -21.11 -13.11
C GLU A 709 25.82 -21.55 -12.23
N MET A 710 24.63 -21.06 -12.54
CA MET A 710 23.39 -21.34 -11.80
C MET A 710 22.34 -21.90 -12.73
N ALA A 711 21.63 -22.93 -12.26
CA ALA A 711 20.44 -23.44 -12.91
C ALA A 711 19.27 -22.45 -12.78
N PRO A 712 18.19 -22.62 -13.57
CA PRO A 712 16.97 -21.84 -13.45
C PRO A 712 16.45 -21.79 -12.00
N ASN A 713 16.15 -20.61 -11.50
CA ASN A 713 15.57 -20.37 -10.16
C ASN A 713 16.40 -20.93 -8.98
N GLU A 714 17.67 -21.23 -9.17
CA GLU A 714 18.51 -21.89 -8.17
C GLU A 714 18.95 -20.93 -7.06
N ILE A 715 19.01 -21.45 -5.83
CA ILE A 715 19.65 -20.82 -4.68
C ILE A 715 20.82 -21.69 -4.22
N LYS A 716 21.97 -21.07 -4.04
CA LYS A 716 23.16 -21.73 -3.47
C LYS A 716 23.60 -21.04 -2.20
N TRP A 717 23.76 -21.83 -1.14
CA TRP A 717 24.25 -21.36 0.16
C TRP A 717 25.72 -21.66 0.33
N TYR A 718 26.45 -20.71 0.88
CA TYR A 718 27.90 -20.78 1.13
C TYR A 718 28.19 -20.35 2.56
N MET A 719 29.29 -20.87 3.09
CA MET A 719 29.89 -20.36 4.33
C MET A 719 30.82 -19.17 3.99
N ILE A 720 30.84 -18.18 4.88
CA ILE A 720 31.71 -17.00 4.75
C ILE A 720 33.12 -17.38 5.09
#